data_cfece3dfd05e71dbe8c8da583c95f0a4
#
_entry.id   cfece3dfd05e71dbe8c8da583c95f0a4
#
_cell.length_a   1.000
_cell.length_b   1.000
_cell.length_c   1.000
_cell.angle_alpha   90.00
_cell.angle_beta   90.00
_cell.angle_gamma   90.00
#
_symmetry.space_group_name_H-M   'P 1'
#
loop_
_entity.id
_entity.type
_entity.pdbx_description
1 polymer ?
#
loop_
_entity_poly.entity_id
_entity_poly.type
_entity_poly.pdbx_seq_one_letter_code
_entity_poly.pdbx_strand_id
1 'polypeptide(L)'
;MQTSVIGFPRVGALRELKFTTEKFFKGLVSEQELQELAKDIRKKQWLKMQQEEVDFIPSNDFSFYDNFLDTAVLFNIIPDRYRELSLSPLEQYFAMARGYKGEAGDVKALAMKKWFNTNYHYMVAEISDKDVISLVGDKPFQEYEEAKALGVETKPVVIGPFTLLKLLRYTEKKTEKDFLEQAVSAYKAYVERFVSLGAKWIAFDEAYLVRDLEKEDLELFTALYQGILSVKGSTRVILQTYFGDVRDAYESILALPFDGVGLDFLEGKETRALVAKGFPKDKLLFAGLVNGKNIWRNHYEKTVQEVKDLEAKGISVVLSTSCSLLHVPYTLVGENKLSEEVKRHFSFAVEKLEELLDLKELLSGKAKPEVLEANKALFATARPNSEDKSVKDRCAAITDADYTRLPVFEEREKLQKEEFKLPLFPTTTIGSFPQSADVRANRTAFKKGEKTKEEYIAFNQKKIAEWVKIQEDLDLDVLVHGEFERNDMVEYFGELLSGFLFTEKAWVQSYGTRCVKPPIIWGDVRRLSAMTVEWSTYAQSLTKRPMKGMLTGPVTILNWSFPREDISIAESTKQIALAIRDEVLDLEKNGIKIIQVDEAALREKLPLRKSDWYSEYLDWAIPAFRLVHSGCRAGTQIHTHMCYSEFTDIIKAIDNMDADVISFEASRSDLQILDSLRENHFRTEVGPGVYDIHSPRVPSVQEIREALAKMLKKIEKEKLWVNPDCGLKTRASEETLASLANLVQAAKELRNEYC
;
A
#
# COMPACT_ATOMS: atom_id res chain seq x y z
N MET A 1 -2.90 -28.74 20.27
CA MET A 1 -2.46 -27.64 19.37
C MET A 1 -2.69 -26.29 20.02
N GLN A 2 -1.71 -25.38 19.93
CA GLN A 2 -1.82 -23.98 20.39
C GLN A 2 -1.98 -23.04 19.19
N THR A 3 -2.60 -21.89 19.39
CA THR A 3 -2.87 -20.90 18.36
C THR A 3 -2.37 -19.51 18.74
N SER A 4 -2.00 -18.69 17.75
CA SER A 4 -1.46 -17.35 17.93
C SER A 4 -2.01 -16.36 16.92
N VAL A 5 -2.20 -15.12 17.36
CA VAL A 5 -2.53 -13.96 16.51
C VAL A 5 -1.40 -12.94 16.64
N ILE A 6 -0.94 -12.37 15.52
CA ILE A 6 0.16 -11.39 15.51
C ILE A 6 -0.35 -10.00 15.87
N GLY A 7 -1.51 -9.62 15.37
CA GLY A 7 -2.17 -8.35 15.67
C GLY A 7 -3.57 -8.31 15.08
N PHE A 8 -4.37 -7.29 15.44
CA PHE A 8 -5.79 -7.22 15.08
C PHE A 8 -6.16 -5.83 14.53
N PRO A 9 -7.21 -5.69 13.68
CA PRO A 9 -7.65 -4.38 13.20
C PRO A 9 -8.12 -3.48 14.34
N ARG A 10 -7.53 -2.30 14.44
CA ARG A 10 -7.74 -1.36 15.56
C ARG A 10 -8.76 -0.26 15.29
N VAL A 11 -9.17 -0.08 14.04
CA VAL A 11 -10.12 0.99 13.70
C VAL A 11 -11.54 0.76 14.24
N GLY A 12 -11.84 -0.45 14.70
CA GLY A 12 -13.18 -0.90 15.11
C GLY A 12 -14.02 -1.43 13.95
N ALA A 13 -15.08 -2.19 14.25
CA ALA A 13 -15.94 -2.82 13.24
C ALA A 13 -16.66 -1.79 12.33
N LEU A 14 -17.00 -0.62 12.87
CA LEU A 14 -17.65 0.50 12.18
C LEU A 14 -16.74 1.72 12.06
N ARG A 15 -15.42 1.53 12.20
CA ARG A 15 -14.39 2.58 12.20
C ARG A 15 -14.54 3.60 13.34
N GLU A 16 -14.94 3.12 14.52
CA GLU A 16 -15.20 3.95 15.70
C GLU A 16 -13.96 4.78 16.08
N LEU A 17 -12.78 4.17 16.07
CA LEU A 17 -11.52 4.86 16.36
C LEU A 17 -11.28 6.02 15.38
N LYS A 18 -11.48 5.78 14.07
CA LYS A 18 -11.34 6.82 13.04
C LYS A 18 -12.20 8.04 13.35
N PHE A 19 -13.49 7.82 13.52
CA PHE A 19 -14.43 8.94 13.68
C PHE A 19 -14.23 9.70 14.99
N THR A 20 -13.91 9.01 16.08
CA THR A 20 -13.64 9.66 17.37
C THR A 20 -12.31 10.43 17.34
N THR A 21 -11.27 9.86 16.71
CA THR A 21 -9.99 10.57 16.53
C THR A 21 -10.17 11.84 15.68
N GLU A 22 -10.98 11.79 14.60
CA GLU A 22 -11.28 12.97 13.78
C GLU A 22 -12.10 14.03 14.55
N LYS A 23 -12.98 13.61 15.47
CA LYS A 23 -13.67 14.53 16.38
C LYS A 23 -12.71 15.17 17.39
N PHE A 24 -11.76 14.39 17.91
CA PHE A 24 -10.69 14.90 18.80
C PHE A 24 -9.86 15.98 18.09
N PHE A 25 -9.46 15.76 16.83
CA PHE A 25 -8.74 16.75 16.05
C PHE A 25 -9.53 18.07 15.81
N LYS A 26 -10.85 17.99 15.90
CA LYS A 26 -11.75 19.16 15.78
C LYS A 26 -12.11 19.77 17.15
N GLY A 27 -11.58 19.25 18.26
CA GLY A 27 -11.91 19.67 19.61
C GLY A 27 -13.34 19.33 20.06
N LEU A 28 -13.99 18.37 19.38
CA LEU A 28 -15.38 17.95 19.65
C LEU A 28 -15.48 16.84 20.73
N VAL A 29 -14.38 16.15 21.00
CA VAL A 29 -14.25 15.18 22.08
C VAL A 29 -12.93 15.42 22.81
N SER A 30 -12.89 15.11 24.09
CA SER A 30 -11.70 15.22 24.93
C SER A 30 -10.72 14.07 24.70
N GLU A 31 -9.48 14.24 25.16
CA GLU A 31 -8.47 13.18 25.20
C GLU A 31 -8.97 11.99 26.03
N GLN A 32 -9.64 12.23 27.16
CA GLN A 32 -10.19 11.19 28.00
C GLN A 32 -11.23 10.34 27.26
N GLU A 33 -12.16 10.96 26.53
CA GLU A 33 -13.18 10.24 25.74
C GLU A 33 -12.55 9.38 24.64
N LEU A 34 -11.47 9.88 24.00
CA LEU A 34 -10.74 9.12 23.00
C LEU A 34 -10.00 7.92 23.64
N GLN A 35 -9.39 8.10 24.81
CA GLN A 35 -8.72 7.03 25.55
C GLN A 35 -9.72 5.97 26.05
N GLU A 36 -10.89 6.35 26.52
CA GLU A 36 -11.94 5.43 26.95
C GLU A 36 -12.47 4.57 25.78
N LEU A 37 -12.67 5.18 24.60
CA LEU A 37 -13.04 4.43 23.42
C LEU A 37 -11.93 3.43 23.01
N ALA A 38 -10.67 3.85 23.03
CA ALA A 38 -9.55 2.98 22.73
C ALA A 38 -9.51 1.77 23.67
N LYS A 39 -9.73 2.00 24.95
CA LYS A 39 -9.83 0.95 25.97
C LYS A 39 -10.99 -0.02 25.71
N ASP A 40 -12.15 0.49 25.33
CA ASP A 40 -13.31 -0.34 24.98
C ASP A 40 -13.04 -1.21 23.73
N ILE A 41 -12.38 -0.66 22.71
CA ILE A 41 -11.98 -1.42 21.52
C ILE A 41 -11.03 -2.56 21.91
N ARG A 42 -9.96 -2.28 22.67
CA ARG A 42 -8.99 -3.31 23.11
C ARG A 42 -9.67 -4.41 23.93
N LYS A 43 -10.52 -4.02 24.89
CA LYS A 43 -11.30 -4.95 25.71
C LYS A 43 -12.12 -5.92 24.83
N LYS A 44 -12.87 -5.40 23.86
CA LYS A 44 -13.69 -6.21 22.97
C LYS A 44 -12.85 -7.19 22.16
N GLN A 45 -11.69 -6.76 21.69
CA GLN A 45 -10.79 -7.59 20.90
C GLN A 45 -10.16 -8.70 21.74
N TRP A 46 -9.64 -8.40 22.92
CA TRP A 46 -9.06 -9.41 23.82
C TRP A 46 -10.08 -10.45 24.26
N LEU A 47 -11.30 -10.03 24.63
CA LEU A 47 -12.37 -10.95 25.03
C LEU A 47 -12.84 -11.81 23.84
N LYS A 48 -12.86 -11.26 22.61
CA LYS A 48 -13.20 -12.04 21.42
C LYS A 48 -12.13 -13.10 21.14
N MET A 49 -10.85 -12.75 21.19
CA MET A 49 -9.76 -13.72 21.00
C MET A 49 -9.76 -14.80 22.10
N GLN A 50 -10.06 -14.43 23.35
CA GLN A 50 -10.20 -15.39 24.44
C GLN A 50 -11.39 -16.33 24.21
N GLN A 51 -12.53 -15.82 23.74
CA GLN A 51 -13.70 -16.61 23.38
C GLN A 51 -13.39 -17.63 22.28
N GLU A 52 -12.56 -17.26 21.31
CA GLU A 52 -12.09 -18.14 20.22
C GLU A 52 -10.88 -18.99 20.63
N GLU A 53 -10.63 -19.12 21.92
CA GLU A 53 -9.57 -19.95 22.51
C GLU A 53 -8.17 -19.72 21.93
N VAL A 54 -7.84 -18.47 21.54
CA VAL A 54 -6.50 -18.11 21.12
C VAL A 54 -5.55 -18.20 22.33
N ASP A 55 -4.46 -18.97 22.20
CA ASP A 55 -3.51 -19.19 23.30
C ASP A 55 -2.52 -18.02 23.46
N PHE A 56 -2.12 -17.41 22.34
CA PHE A 56 -1.18 -16.29 22.32
C PHE A 56 -1.87 -15.02 21.78
N ILE A 57 -2.57 -14.33 22.67
CA ILE A 57 -3.30 -13.09 22.39
C ILE A 57 -2.33 -11.90 22.43
N PRO A 58 -2.25 -11.03 21.42
CA PRO A 58 -1.36 -9.87 21.46
C PRO A 58 -1.91 -8.77 22.37
N SER A 59 -1.00 -7.99 22.97
CA SER A 59 -1.26 -6.65 23.49
C SER A 59 -0.18 -5.70 22.99
N ASN A 60 -0.41 -4.40 23.05
CA ASN A 60 0.40 -3.35 22.43
C ASN A 60 0.43 -3.37 20.87
N ASP A 61 -0.43 -4.17 20.25
CA ASP A 61 -0.71 -4.13 18.81
C ASP A 61 -1.68 -3.00 18.44
N PHE A 62 -2.45 -2.48 19.41
CA PHE A 62 -3.27 -1.30 19.24
C PHE A 62 -2.41 -0.03 19.13
N SER A 63 -2.81 0.90 18.26
CA SER A 63 -2.19 2.21 18.11
C SER A 63 -3.23 3.25 17.73
N PHE A 64 -3.06 4.49 18.18
CA PHE A 64 -3.88 5.61 17.71
C PHE A 64 -3.56 6.03 16.28
N TYR A 65 -2.34 5.79 15.83
CA TYR A 65 -1.91 6.18 14.49
C TYR A 65 -1.03 5.12 13.83
N ASP A 66 0.11 4.76 14.43
CA ASP A 66 1.11 3.87 13.85
C ASP A 66 1.99 3.20 14.91
N ASN A 67 2.17 1.88 14.83
CA ASN A 67 2.95 1.09 15.79
C ASN A 67 4.44 1.43 15.78
N PHE A 68 4.99 1.82 14.62
CA PHE A 68 6.39 2.25 14.55
C PHE A 68 6.58 3.57 15.29
N LEU A 69 5.66 4.52 15.11
CA LEU A 69 5.65 5.78 15.85
C LEU A 69 5.46 5.54 17.36
N ASP A 70 4.56 4.63 17.75
CA ASP A 70 4.38 4.22 19.17
C ASP A 70 5.72 3.74 19.77
N THR A 71 6.45 2.90 19.02
CA THR A 71 7.75 2.37 19.44
C THR A 71 8.81 3.47 19.53
N ALA A 72 8.83 4.40 18.58
CA ALA A 72 9.74 5.55 18.61
C ALA A 72 9.50 6.42 19.87
N VAL A 73 8.26 6.75 20.16
CA VAL A 73 7.89 7.52 21.36
C VAL A 73 8.21 6.74 22.64
N LEU A 74 7.93 5.43 22.67
CA LEU A 74 8.27 4.56 23.79
C LEU A 74 9.77 4.63 24.15
N PHE A 75 10.62 4.70 23.14
CA PHE A 75 12.07 4.72 23.28
C PHE A 75 12.71 6.11 23.14
N ASN A 76 11.94 7.18 23.39
CA ASN A 76 12.43 8.56 23.45
C ASN A 76 12.93 9.13 22.10
N ILE A 77 12.55 8.53 20.99
CA ILE A 77 12.93 9.01 19.66
C ILE A 77 11.89 10.03 19.19
N ILE A 78 12.07 11.27 19.66
CA ILE A 78 11.17 12.41 19.40
C ILE A 78 12.04 13.60 19.00
N PRO A 79 11.97 14.09 17.74
CA PRO A 79 12.71 15.28 17.32
C PRO A 79 12.37 16.53 18.15
N ASP A 80 13.39 17.37 18.42
CA ASP A 80 13.24 18.56 19.28
C ASP A 80 12.11 19.48 18.86
N ARG A 81 11.89 19.67 17.55
CA ARG A 81 10.82 20.54 17.03
C ARG A 81 9.43 20.17 17.55
N TYR A 82 9.21 18.91 17.95
CA TYR A 82 7.95 18.49 18.57
C TYR A 82 7.96 18.63 20.11
N ARG A 83 9.13 18.46 20.73
CA ARG A 83 9.31 18.68 22.20
C ARG A 83 9.09 20.15 22.56
N GLU A 84 9.57 21.06 21.73
CA GLU A 84 9.47 22.50 21.93
C GLU A 84 8.03 23.04 21.86
N LEU A 85 7.09 22.28 21.28
CA LEU A 85 5.67 22.66 21.23
C LEU A 85 4.98 22.64 22.61
N SER A 86 5.56 21.99 23.63
CA SER A 86 4.98 21.88 24.97
C SER A 86 3.50 21.41 25.00
N LEU A 87 3.17 20.47 24.13
CA LEU A 87 1.85 19.84 24.00
C LEU A 87 1.72 18.67 25.00
N SER A 88 0.48 18.19 25.24
CA SER A 88 0.28 16.92 25.93
C SER A 88 0.97 15.76 25.18
N PRO A 89 1.32 14.65 25.85
CA PRO A 89 1.97 13.53 25.18
C PRO A 89 1.19 13.01 23.97
N LEU A 90 -0.13 12.95 24.03
CA LEU A 90 -0.96 12.50 22.92
C LEU A 90 -1.02 13.54 21.79
N GLU A 91 -1.10 14.82 22.12
CA GLU A 91 -1.05 15.89 21.11
C GLU A 91 0.32 15.96 20.42
N GLN A 92 1.41 15.78 21.18
CA GLN A 92 2.77 15.69 20.63
C GLN A 92 2.90 14.49 19.68
N TYR A 93 2.37 13.32 20.06
CA TYR A 93 2.31 12.13 19.21
C TYR A 93 1.58 12.40 17.89
N PHE A 94 0.40 13.06 17.94
CA PHE A 94 -0.32 13.44 16.73
C PHE A 94 0.38 14.55 15.94
N ALA A 95 1.09 15.47 16.59
CA ALA A 95 1.91 16.47 15.89
C ALA A 95 3.04 15.82 15.07
N MET A 96 3.66 14.76 15.59
CA MET A 96 4.63 13.96 14.83
C MET A 96 4.00 13.31 13.60
N ALA A 97 2.79 12.77 13.74
CA ALA A 97 2.09 12.05 12.69
C ALA A 97 1.48 12.94 11.59
N ARG A 98 1.02 14.16 11.94
CA ARG A 98 0.19 15.01 11.07
C ARG A 98 0.74 16.42 10.87
N GLY A 99 1.79 16.78 11.58
CA GLY A 99 2.17 18.17 11.77
C GLY A 99 1.26 18.88 12.78
N TYR A 100 1.67 20.06 13.16
CA TYR A 100 0.91 20.94 14.07
C TYR A 100 0.96 22.38 13.56
N LYS A 101 -0.17 23.07 13.63
CA LYS A 101 -0.25 24.51 13.43
C LYS A 101 -1.25 25.09 14.41
N GLY A 102 -0.77 25.92 15.32
CA GLY A 102 -1.58 26.49 16.38
C GLY A 102 -0.75 27.42 17.29
N GLU A 103 -1.28 27.73 18.47
CA GLU A 103 -0.65 28.67 19.43
C GLU A 103 0.76 28.20 19.89
N ALA A 104 0.98 26.89 19.98
CA ALA A 104 2.26 26.32 20.40
C ALA A 104 3.35 26.34 19.30
N GLY A 105 2.99 26.59 18.03
CA GLY A 105 3.95 26.66 16.93
C GLY A 105 3.42 26.19 15.59
N ASP A 106 4.31 26.03 14.63
CA ASP A 106 4.04 25.51 13.28
C ASP A 106 5.14 24.51 12.89
N VAL A 107 4.82 23.21 12.86
CA VAL A 107 5.76 22.16 12.52
C VAL A 107 5.16 21.19 11.51
N LYS A 108 5.98 20.70 10.59
CA LYS A 108 5.60 19.68 9.61
C LYS A 108 5.55 18.28 10.26
N ALA A 109 4.71 17.40 9.70
CA ALA A 109 4.70 15.98 10.05
C ALA A 109 6.03 15.28 9.71
N LEU A 110 6.27 14.14 10.35
CA LEU A 110 7.28 13.18 9.90
C LEU A 110 6.95 12.67 8.49
N ALA A 111 7.96 12.18 7.79
CA ALA A 111 7.76 11.51 6.51
C ALA A 111 6.95 10.23 6.70
N MET A 112 6.19 9.86 5.68
CA MET A 112 5.38 8.64 5.67
C MET A 112 5.88 7.71 4.56
N LYS A 113 6.03 6.41 4.87
CA LYS A 113 6.42 5.37 3.92
C LYS A 113 5.51 4.15 4.04
N LYS A 114 5.47 3.33 2.99
CA LYS A 114 4.79 2.03 3.02
C LYS A 114 5.40 1.11 4.06
N TRP A 115 4.54 0.40 4.81
CA TRP A 115 4.96 -0.68 5.70
C TRP A 115 5.23 -1.92 4.85
N PHE A 116 6.48 -2.11 4.49
CA PHE A 116 6.96 -3.18 3.63
C PHE A 116 6.18 -3.26 2.28
N ASN A 117 5.66 -4.43 1.91
CA ASN A 117 4.88 -4.67 0.70
C ASN A 117 3.35 -4.60 0.95
N THR A 118 2.91 -3.84 1.95
CA THR A 118 1.49 -3.65 2.29
C THR A 118 0.95 -2.31 1.79
N ASN A 119 -0.37 -2.13 1.87
CA ASN A 119 -1.01 -0.82 1.62
C ASN A 119 -1.11 0.05 2.89
N TYR A 120 -0.56 -0.43 4.00
CA TYR A 120 -0.42 0.33 5.24
C TYR A 120 0.84 1.20 5.20
N HIS A 121 0.78 2.38 5.83
CA HIS A 121 1.90 3.32 5.90
C HIS A 121 2.30 3.58 7.34
N TYR A 122 3.59 3.72 7.58
CA TYR A 122 4.14 4.09 8.87
C TYR A 122 4.82 5.47 8.82
N MET A 123 4.94 6.10 9.98
CA MET A 123 5.64 7.37 10.14
C MET A 123 7.12 7.12 10.37
N VAL A 124 7.97 7.70 9.53
CA VAL A 124 9.43 7.52 9.61
C VAL A 124 9.98 8.41 10.72
N ALA A 125 10.25 7.81 11.88
CA ALA A 125 10.85 8.53 12.99
C ALA A 125 12.28 8.96 12.65
N GLU A 126 12.66 10.16 13.12
CA GLU A 126 13.95 10.78 12.90
C GLU A 126 14.78 10.77 14.18
N ILE A 127 16.08 10.53 14.04
CA ILE A 127 17.04 10.55 15.14
C ILE A 127 18.27 11.37 14.75
N SER A 128 18.74 12.23 15.65
CA SER A 128 19.95 13.04 15.50
C SER A 128 21.09 12.49 16.35
N ASP A 129 22.30 12.98 16.12
CA ASP A 129 23.51 12.53 16.84
C ASP A 129 23.45 12.77 18.36
N LYS A 130 22.65 13.74 18.81
CA LYS A 130 22.50 14.09 20.23
C LYS A 130 21.37 13.32 20.95
N ASP A 131 20.50 12.67 20.19
CA ASP A 131 19.37 11.95 20.76
C ASP A 131 19.85 10.70 21.52
N VAL A 132 19.06 10.33 22.53
CA VAL A 132 19.33 9.18 23.40
C VAL A 132 18.16 8.23 23.36
N ILE A 133 18.40 7.01 22.89
CA ILE A 133 17.43 5.92 22.94
C ILE A 133 17.34 5.40 24.37
N SER A 134 16.19 5.55 24.99
CA SER A 134 15.93 5.08 26.37
C SER A 134 14.45 4.80 26.56
N LEU A 135 14.10 3.84 27.42
CA LEU A 135 12.73 3.53 27.76
C LEU A 135 12.12 4.66 28.61
N VAL A 136 11.12 5.37 28.06
CA VAL A 136 10.44 6.48 28.75
C VAL A 136 8.91 6.33 28.77
N GLY A 137 8.34 5.53 27.89
CA GLY A 137 6.89 5.34 27.79
C GLY A 137 6.37 4.16 28.62
N ASP A 138 5.06 4.15 28.86
CA ASP A 138 4.38 3.15 29.69
C ASP A 138 3.31 2.33 28.96
N LYS A 139 2.94 2.71 27.74
CA LYS A 139 1.82 2.13 27.00
C LYS A 139 1.81 0.59 26.97
N PRO A 140 2.91 -0.11 26.59
CA PRO A 140 2.89 -1.57 26.52
C PRO A 140 2.58 -2.24 27.87
N PHE A 141 3.09 -1.66 28.96
CA PHE A 141 2.91 -2.18 30.31
C PHE A 141 1.48 -1.95 30.80
N GLN A 142 0.94 -0.74 30.55
CA GLN A 142 -0.44 -0.41 30.88
C GLN A 142 -1.44 -1.29 30.16
N GLU A 143 -1.25 -1.54 28.84
CA GLU A 143 -2.13 -2.42 28.08
C GLU A 143 -2.04 -3.88 28.54
N TYR A 144 -0.85 -4.37 28.92
CA TYR A 144 -0.71 -5.69 29.50
C TYR A 144 -1.47 -5.82 30.83
N GLU A 145 -1.33 -4.85 31.74
CA GLU A 145 -2.06 -4.84 33.03
C GLU A 145 -3.56 -4.67 32.83
N GLU A 146 -3.99 -3.87 31.84
CA GLU A 146 -5.38 -3.70 31.44
C GLU A 146 -6.00 -5.04 30.99
N ALA A 147 -5.31 -5.80 30.13
CA ALA A 147 -5.75 -7.12 29.71
C ALA A 147 -5.78 -8.12 30.87
N LYS A 148 -4.75 -8.13 31.69
CA LYS A 148 -4.63 -9.00 32.89
C LYS A 148 -5.75 -8.76 33.89
N ALA A 149 -6.18 -7.50 34.08
CA ALA A 149 -7.32 -7.15 34.91
C ALA A 149 -8.66 -7.71 34.39
N LEU A 150 -8.75 -8.01 33.10
CA LEU A 150 -9.89 -8.69 32.46
C LEU A 150 -9.78 -10.23 32.50
N GLY A 151 -8.73 -10.77 33.13
CA GLY A 151 -8.44 -12.21 33.15
C GLY A 151 -7.86 -12.74 31.84
N VAL A 152 -7.28 -11.88 30.99
CA VAL A 152 -6.65 -12.24 29.73
C VAL A 152 -5.13 -12.14 29.86
N GLU A 153 -4.45 -13.28 29.77
CA GLU A 153 -2.98 -13.27 29.66
C GLU A 153 -2.60 -12.98 28.21
N THR A 154 -1.85 -11.92 27.98
CA THR A 154 -1.40 -11.52 26.64
C THR A 154 0.10 -11.74 26.45
N LYS A 155 0.53 -11.78 25.19
CA LYS A 155 1.92 -11.61 24.78
C LYS A 155 2.09 -10.16 24.30
N PRO A 156 2.68 -9.27 25.07
CA PRO A 156 3.00 -7.92 24.61
C PRO A 156 3.90 -7.97 23.38
N VAL A 157 3.57 -7.19 22.36
CA VAL A 157 4.34 -7.09 21.11
C VAL A 157 4.97 -5.70 20.99
N VAL A 158 6.14 -5.61 20.42
CA VAL A 158 6.81 -4.35 20.10
C VAL A 158 7.65 -4.53 18.84
N ILE A 159 7.82 -3.47 18.06
CA ILE A 159 8.79 -3.48 16.96
C ILE A 159 10.18 -3.77 17.53
N GLY A 160 10.84 -4.78 17.00
CA GLY A 160 12.15 -5.20 17.48
C GLY A 160 13.24 -4.17 17.21
N PRO A 161 14.34 -4.21 17.99
CA PRO A 161 15.39 -3.20 17.92
C PRO A 161 16.09 -3.14 16.56
N PHE A 162 16.25 -4.26 15.89
CA PHE A 162 16.88 -4.30 14.57
C PHE A 162 16.01 -3.61 13.52
N THR A 163 14.72 -3.95 13.45
CA THR A 163 13.76 -3.28 12.55
C THR A 163 13.63 -1.81 12.89
N LEU A 164 13.59 -1.43 14.18
CA LEU A 164 13.56 -0.03 14.59
C LEU A 164 14.77 0.72 14.03
N LEU A 165 15.99 0.27 14.32
CA LEU A 165 17.21 0.95 13.87
C LEU A 165 17.32 1.01 12.34
N LYS A 166 16.93 -0.04 11.62
CA LYS A 166 16.98 -0.08 10.14
C LYS A 166 15.95 0.82 9.46
N LEU A 167 14.86 1.20 10.11
CA LEU A 167 13.80 2.03 9.56
C LEU A 167 13.84 3.49 10.04
N LEU A 168 14.68 3.83 11.02
CA LEU A 168 14.90 5.22 11.43
C LEU A 168 15.53 6.04 10.30
N ARG A 169 15.22 7.35 10.29
CA ARG A 169 15.92 8.34 9.50
C ARG A 169 16.99 9.00 10.35
N TYR A 170 18.23 8.74 10.04
CA TYR A 170 19.39 9.40 10.65
C TYR A 170 19.58 10.78 10.00
N THR A 171 19.52 11.85 10.79
CA THR A 171 19.50 13.22 10.27
C THR A 171 20.89 13.86 10.19
N GLU A 172 21.90 13.21 10.77
CA GLU A 172 23.28 13.72 10.85
C GLU A 172 24.28 12.61 10.47
N LYS A 173 25.34 12.38 11.25
CA LYS A 173 26.46 11.50 10.87
C LYS A 173 26.37 10.08 11.43
N LYS A 174 25.72 9.92 12.59
CA LYS A 174 25.56 8.61 13.23
C LYS A 174 24.69 7.67 12.38
N THR A 175 24.96 6.41 12.53
CA THR A 175 24.25 5.29 11.88
C THR A 175 23.67 4.34 12.92
N GLU A 176 22.99 3.31 12.50
CA GLU A 176 22.42 2.29 13.38
C GLU A 176 23.44 1.69 14.36
N LYS A 177 24.70 1.52 13.94
CA LYS A 177 25.78 0.94 14.76
C LYS A 177 26.15 1.81 15.97
N ASP A 178 26.05 3.13 15.81
CA ASP A 178 26.38 4.11 16.87
C ASP A 178 25.33 4.11 17.99
N PHE A 179 24.14 3.60 17.72
CA PHE A 179 23.04 3.49 18.69
C PHE A 179 22.89 2.08 19.30
N LEU A 180 23.76 1.10 18.95
CA LEU A 180 23.66 -0.26 19.41
C LEU A 180 23.55 -0.38 20.94
N GLU A 181 24.48 0.21 21.68
CA GLU A 181 24.51 0.11 23.16
C GLU A 181 23.26 0.73 23.81
N GLN A 182 22.79 1.87 23.27
CA GLN A 182 21.59 2.53 23.76
C GLN A 182 20.34 1.69 23.49
N ALA A 183 20.22 1.11 22.29
CA ALA A 183 19.13 0.22 21.94
C ALA A 183 19.12 -1.03 22.83
N VAL A 184 20.27 -1.66 23.03
CA VAL A 184 20.37 -2.79 23.96
C VAL A 184 19.91 -2.41 25.36
N SER A 185 20.39 -1.29 25.90
CA SER A 185 20.02 -0.81 27.24
C SER A 185 18.50 -0.54 27.35
N ALA A 186 17.92 0.14 26.37
CA ALA A 186 16.50 0.48 26.35
C ALA A 186 15.60 -0.77 26.26
N TYR A 187 15.94 -1.70 25.38
CA TYR A 187 15.17 -2.95 25.25
C TYR A 187 15.41 -3.93 26.41
N LYS A 188 16.57 -3.92 27.07
CA LYS A 188 16.76 -4.63 28.34
C LYS A 188 15.80 -4.11 29.42
N ALA A 189 15.74 -2.80 29.59
CA ALA A 189 14.79 -2.18 30.53
C ALA A 189 13.33 -2.56 30.23
N TYR A 190 12.96 -2.64 28.94
CA TYR A 190 11.64 -3.11 28.50
C TYR A 190 11.38 -4.56 28.94
N VAL A 191 12.32 -5.47 28.68
CA VAL A 191 12.23 -6.90 29.07
C VAL A 191 12.16 -7.04 30.59
N GLU A 192 13.06 -6.40 31.34
CA GLU A 192 13.13 -6.45 32.81
C GLU A 192 11.82 -5.99 33.45
N ARG A 193 11.17 -4.97 32.88
CA ARG A 193 9.88 -4.49 33.36
C ARG A 193 8.77 -5.53 33.16
N PHE A 194 8.72 -6.23 32.01
CA PHE A 194 7.78 -7.33 31.81
C PHE A 194 8.07 -8.54 32.69
N VAL A 195 9.35 -8.86 32.92
CA VAL A 195 9.73 -9.87 33.91
C VAL A 195 9.17 -9.53 35.30
N SER A 196 9.30 -8.26 35.71
CA SER A 196 8.78 -7.79 37.01
C SER A 196 7.24 -7.83 37.11
N LEU A 197 6.55 -7.64 35.99
CA LEU A 197 5.09 -7.76 35.89
C LEU A 197 4.61 -9.22 35.82
N GLY A 198 5.54 -10.17 35.67
CA GLY A 198 5.25 -11.60 35.58
C GLY A 198 4.63 -12.01 34.22
N ALA A 199 4.96 -11.30 33.16
CA ALA A 199 4.55 -11.69 31.82
C ALA A 199 5.15 -13.02 31.43
N LYS A 200 4.31 -13.94 30.92
CA LYS A 200 4.75 -15.27 30.50
C LYS A 200 5.52 -15.24 29.17
N TRP A 201 5.06 -14.41 28.25
CA TRP A 201 5.59 -14.25 26.91
C TRP A 201 5.65 -12.80 26.51
N ILE A 202 6.67 -12.44 25.74
CA ILE A 202 6.76 -11.18 24.99
C ILE A 202 7.20 -11.50 23.55
N ALA A 203 6.88 -10.62 22.61
CA ALA A 203 7.26 -10.80 21.21
C ALA A 203 7.92 -9.56 20.65
N PHE A 204 8.99 -9.75 19.89
CA PHE A 204 9.64 -8.73 19.08
C PHE A 204 9.31 -8.95 17.62
N ASP A 205 8.72 -7.93 16.99
CA ASP A 205 8.39 -7.94 15.57
C ASP A 205 9.59 -7.45 14.75
N GLU A 206 10.26 -8.37 14.07
CA GLU A 206 11.46 -8.11 13.28
C GLU A 206 11.22 -8.32 11.78
N ALA A 207 10.29 -7.54 11.24
CA ALA A 207 9.91 -7.62 9.83
C ALA A 207 11.04 -7.27 8.86
N TYR A 208 12.05 -6.50 9.28
CA TYR A 208 13.18 -6.16 8.39
C TYR A 208 14.06 -7.36 8.04
N LEU A 209 14.02 -8.44 8.83
CA LEU A 209 14.81 -9.66 8.59
C LEU A 209 14.44 -10.41 7.29
N VAL A 210 13.32 -10.08 6.67
CA VAL A 210 12.92 -10.69 5.38
C VAL A 210 13.48 -9.97 4.16
N ARG A 211 14.25 -8.88 4.36
CA ARG A 211 14.96 -8.16 3.29
C ARG A 211 16.32 -8.75 3.03
N ASP A 212 16.99 -8.29 1.96
CA ASP A 212 18.40 -8.58 1.74
C ASP A 212 19.24 -8.02 2.90
N LEU A 213 20.07 -8.85 3.50
CA LEU A 213 20.91 -8.53 4.65
C LEU A 213 22.38 -8.78 4.33
N GLU A 214 23.20 -7.79 4.66
CA GLU A 214 24.65 -7.91 4.59
C GLU A 214 25.20 -8.52 5.89
N LYS A 215 26.48 -8.89 5.88
CA LYS A 215 27.15 -9.46 7.04
C LYS A 215 27.07 -8.56 8.28
N GLU A 216 27.24 -7.27 8.08
CA GLU A 216 27.18 -6.25 9.12
C GLU A 216 25.79 -6.13 9.76
N ASP A 217 24.73 -6.38 8.98
CA ASP A 217 23.36 -6.42 9.47
C ASP A 217 23.15 -7.60 10.42
N LEU A 218 23.69 -8.77 10.06
CA LEU A 218 23.62 -9.97 10.91
C LEU A 218 24.46 -9.83 12.19
N GLU A 219 25.61 -9.18 12.12
CA GLU A 219 26.42 -8.84 13.29
C GLU A 219 25.68 -7.88 14.23
N LEU A 220 25.05 -6.84 13.70
CA LEU A 220 24.22 -5.91 14.46
C LEU A 220 23.03 -6.62 15.12
N PHE A 221 22.29 -7.41 14.36
CA PHE A 221 21.16 -8.21 14.87
C PHE A 221 21.58 -9.13 16.01
N THR A 222 22.68 -9.85 15.83
CA THR A 222 23.21 -10.79 16.84
C THR A 222 23.62 -10.05 18.12
N ALA A 223 24.36 -8.95 17.99
CA ALA A 223 24.80 -8.15 19.14
C ALA A 223 23.63 -7.57 19.94
N LEU A 224 22.61 -7.05 19.26
CA LEU A 224 21.37 -6.55 19.90
C LEU A 224 20.74 -7.64 20.78
N TYR A 225 20.47 -8.80 20.20
CA TYR A 225 19.72 -9.84 20.92
C TYR A 225 20.53 -10.64 21.92
N GLN A 226 21.84 -10.79 21.75
CA GLN A 226 22.72 -11.33 22.80
C GLN A 226 22.62 -10.47 24.06
N GLY A 227 22.62 -9.14 23.92
CA GLY A 227 22.46 -8.22 25.03
C GLY A 227 21.08 -8.33 25.67
N ILE A 228 20.03 -8.19 24.86
CA ILE A 228 18.63 -8.09 25.32
C ILE A 228 18.15 -9.38 25.99
N LEU A 229 18.43 -10.54 25.39
CA LEU A 229 17.96 -11.83 25.91
C LEU A 229 18.66 -12.26 27.21
N SER A 230 19.77 -11.62 27.56
CA SER A 230 20.48 -11.91 28.83
C SER A 230 19.66 -11.62 30.09
N VAL A 231 18.62 -10.78 29.99
CA VAL A 231 17.77 -10.34 31.13
C VAL A 231 16.35 -10.92 31.10
N LYS A 232 16.04 -11.85 30.18
CA LYS A 232 14.68 -12.36 30.01
C LYS A 232 14.13 -13.13 31.23
N GLY A 233 15.01 -13.61 32.11
CA GLY A 233 14.61 -14.35 33.33
C GLY A 233 13.70 -15.53 33.01
N SER A 234 12.53 -15.56 33.66
CA SER A 234 11.48 -16.59 33.42
C SER A 234 10.52 -16.23 32.26
N THR A 235 10.56 -15.02 31.76
CA THR A 235 9.72 -14.60 30.62
C THR A 235 10.28 -15.20 29.34
N ARG A 236 9.41 -15.84 28.56
CA ARG A 236 9.75 -16.39 27.25
C ARG A 236 9.64 -15.35 26.15
N VAL A 237 10.54 -15.42 25.18
CA VAL A 237 10.66 -14.42 24.12
C VAL A 237 10.44 -15.05 22.75
N ILE A 238 9.55 -14.45 21.98
CA ILE A 238 9.27 -14.78 20.57
C ILE A 238 9.95 -13.76 19.68
N LEU A 239 10.70 -14.23 18.70
CA LEU A 239 11.06 -13.44 17.53
C LEU A 239 10.00 -13.68 16.45
N GLN A 240 9.27 -12.64 16.06
CA GLN A 240 8.22 -12.73 15.04
C GLN A 240 8.66 -12.06 13.74
N THR A 241 8.60 -12.81 12.64
CA THR A 241 8.82 -12.31 11.28
C THR A 241 7.59 -12.52 10.42
N TYR A 242 7.42 -11.72 9.37
CA TYR A 242 6.31 -11.79 8.44
C TYR A 242 6.63 -11.05 7.13
N PHE A 243 5.81 -11.26 6.08
CA PHE A 243 5.90 -10.71 4.71
C PHE A 243 6.98 -11.32 3.83
N GLY A 244 7.64 -12.37 4.26
CA GLY A 244 8.66 -13.05 3.48
C GLY A 244 9.42 -14.09 4.30
N ASP A 245 10.48 -14.64 3.73
CA ASP A 245 11.36 -15.58 4.41
C ASP A 245 12.63 -14.89 4.94
N VAL A 246 13.28 -15.55 5.88
CA VAL A 246 14.47 -15.07 6.60
C VAL A 246 15.74 -15.78 6.16
N ARG A 247 15.87 -16.10 4.86
CA ARG A 247 16.98 -16.94 4.33
C ARG A 247 18.38 -16.48 4.75
N ASP A 248 18.61 -15.16 4.87
CA ASP A 248 19.92 -14.63 5.25
C ASP A 248 20.17 -14.70 6.76
N ALA A 249 19.10 -14.60 7.56
CA ALA A 249 19.16 -14.51 9.02
C ALA A 249 18.82 -15.82 9.74
N TYR A 250 18.38 -16.86 9.03
CA TYR A 250 17.83 -18.09 9.62
C TYR A 250 18.75 -18.71 10.67
N GLU A 251 20.00 -18.95 10.32
CA GLU A 251 20.99 -19.56 11.23
C GLU A 251 21.28 -18.65 12.44
N SER A 252 21.38 -17.33 12.22
CA SER A 252 21.59 -16.36 13.31
C SER A 252 20.42 -16.32 14.28
N ILE A 253 19.18 -16.42 13.78
CA ILE A 253 17.97 -16.50 14.59
C ILE A 253 17.97 -17.76 15.45
N LEU A 254 18.26 -18.91 14.86
CA LEU A 254 18.24 -20.18 15.56
C LEU A 254 19.35 -20.33 16.60
N ALA A 255 20.49 -19.67 16.39
CA ALA A 255 21.61 -19.65 17.33
C ALA A 255 21.34 -18.81 18.60
N LEU A 256 20.38 -17.86 18.55
CA LEU A 256 20.04 -17.02 19.68
C LEU A 256 19.02 -17.70 20.62
N PRO A 257 19.02 -17.41 21.93
CA PRO A 257 18.18 -18.10 22.92
C PRO A 257 16.73 -17.60 22.96
N PHE A 258 16.10 -17.42 21.79
CA PHE A 258 14.64 -17.23 21.67
C PHE A 258 13.93 -18.53 22.08
N ASP A 259 12.78 -18.39 22.73
CA ASP A 259 11.92 -19.53 23.11
C ASP A 259 10.92 -19.89 22.00
N GLY A 260 10.64 -18.94 21.10
CA GLY A 260 9.80 -19.13 19.93
C GLY A 260 10.27 -18.32 18.74
N VAL A 261 10.02 -18.83 17.56
CA VAL A 261 10.31 -18.15 16.28
C VAL A 261 9.08 -18.20 15.39
N GLY A 262 8.60 -17.05 14.98
CA GLY A 262 7.48 -16.88 14.06
C GLY A 262 7.95 -16.70 12.63
N LEU A 263 7.50 -17.56 11.74
CA LEU A 263 7.85 -17.57 10.32
C LEU A 263 6.61 -17.53 9.44
N ASP A 264 6.70 -16.78 8.33
CA ASP A 264 5.65 -16.68 7.33
C ASP A 264 5.74 -17.86 6.33
N PHE A 265 4.73 -18.71 6.33
CA PHE A 265 4.65 -19.87 5.41
C PHE A 265 3.87 -19.54 4.12
N LEU A 266 3.29 -18.36 4.01
CA LEU A 266 2.49 -17.96 2.85
C LEU A 266 3.25 -17.04 1.90
N GLU A 267 3.89 -15.99 2.41
CA GLU A 267 4.76 -15.10 1.60
C GLU A 267 6.24 -15.51 1.65
N GLY A 268 6.64 -16.32 2.63
CA GLY A 268 8.01 -16.81 2.76
C GLY A 268 8.32 -17.96 1.80
N LYS A 269 8.80 -17.62 0.59
CA LYS A 269 9.09 -18.58 -0.48
C LYS A 269 10.01 -19.73 -0.04
N GLU A 270 11.08 -19.39 0.68
CA GLU A 270 12.07 -20.34 1.16
C GLU A 270 11.78 -20.90 2.56
N THR A 271 10.73 -20.43 3.24
CA THR A 271 10.46 -20.82 4.65
C THR A 271 10.39 -22.32 4.83
N ARG A 272 9.69 -23.05 3.95
CA ARG A 272 9.58 -24.51 4.03
C ARG A 272 10.92 -25.22 3.84
N ALA A 273 11.73 -24.73 2.91
CA ALA A 273 13.08 -25.27 2.65
C ALA A 273 14.03 -24.97 3.82
N LEU A 274 13.95 -23.80 4.42
CA LEU A 274 14.74 -23.42 5.60
C LEU A 274 14.39 -24.32 6.79
N VAL A 275 13.13 -24.48 7.13
CA VAL A 275 12.66 -25.33 8.22
C VAL A 275 13.02 -26.81 7.98
N ALA A 276 13.00 -27.25 6.72
CA ALA A 276 13.40 -28.62 6.35
C ALA A 276 14.90 -28.92 6.56
N LYS A 277 15.75 -27.88 6.54
CA LYS A 277 17.18 -28.03 6.87
C LYS A 277 17.41 -28.34 8.35
N GLY A 278 16.49 -27.96 9.21
CA GLY A 278 16.50 -28.20 10.65
C GLY A 278 15.85 -27.06 11.42
N PHE A 279 15.15 -27.42 12.49
CA PHE A 279 14.59 -26.48 13.46
C PHE A 279 14.80 -27.03 14.87
N PRO A 280 15.27 -26.23 15.85
CA PRO A 280 15.58 -26.69 17.20
C PRO A 280 14.35 -27.22 17.94
N LYS A 281 14.49 -28.34 18.62
CA LYS A 281 13.39 -29.00 19.36
C LYS A 281 12.97 -28.26 20.63
N ASP A 282 13.85 -27.43 21.16
CA ASP A 282 13.64 -26.61 22.36
C ASP A 282 12.95 -25.29 22.07
N LYS A 283 12.69 -24.96 20.82
CA LYS A 283 11.98 -23.75 20.40
C LYS A 283 10.59 -24.06 19.85
N LEU A 284 9.64 -23.17 20.07
CA LEU A 284 8.33 -23.21 19.42
C LEU A 284 8.41 -22.57 18.03
N LEU A 285 7.87 -23.24 17.01
CA LEU A 285 7.66 -22.67 15.70
C LEU A 285 6.24 -22.07 15.61
N PHE A 286 6.15 -20.75 15.57
CA PHE A 286 4.89 -20.06 15.26
C PHE A 286 4.72 -20.05 13.74
N ALA A 287 3.99 -21.04 13.23
CA ALA A 287 3.81 -21.24 11.80
C ALA A 287 2.68 -20.36 11.27
N GLY A 288 3.03 -19.34 10.51
CA GLY A 288 2.11 -18.39 9.88
C GLY A 288 1.38 -19.01 8.68
N LEU A 289 0.35 -19.81 8.94
CA LEU A 289 -0.42 -20.57 7.95
C LEU A 289 -1.83 -20.04 7.72
N VAL A 290 -2.33 -19.12 8.57
CA VAL A 290 -3.60 -18.42 8.37
C VAL A 290 -3.31 -17.04 7.81
N ASN A 291 -3.82 -16.75 6.61
CA ASN A 291 -3.45 -15.53 5.86
C ASN A 291 -3.95 -14.26 6.56
N GLY A 292 -3.04 -13.43 7.05
CA GLY A 292 -3.35 -12.13 7.66
C GLY A 292 -3.48 -10.97 6.67
N LYS A 293 -3.21 -11.19 5.37
CA LYS A 293 -3.11 -10.15 4.35
C LYS A 293 -4.16 -10.26 3.24
N ASN A 294 -4.78 -11.43 3.10
CA ASN A 294 -5.85 -11.68 2.13
C ASN A 294 -7.10 -12.24 2.82
N ILE A 295 -8.23 -12.15 2.15
CA ILE A 295 -9.57 -12.32 2.72
C ILE A 295 -10.18 -13.71 2.47
N TRP A 296 -9.46 -14.60 1.82
CA TRP A 296 -9.99 -15.91 1.46
C TRP A 296 -10.01 -16.87 2.66
N ARG A 297 -10.99 -17.77 2.65
CA ARG A 297 -11.11 -18.87 3.61
C ARG A 297 -9.88 -19.77 3.54
N ASN A 298 -9.34 -20.17 4.69
CA ASN A 298 -8.25 -21.12 4.77
C ASN A 298 -8.66 -22.51 4.26
N HIS A 299 -7.77 -23.19 3.56
CA HIS A 299 -7.96 -24.57 3.12
C HIS A 299 -7.52 -25.52 4.23
N TYR A 300 -8.48 -25.94 5.08
CA TYR A 300 -8.20 -26.67 6.32
C TYR A 300 -7.41 -27.96 6.11
N GLU A 301 -7.76 -28.75 5.11
CA GLU A 301 -7.06 -30.02 4.84
C GLU A 301 -5.58 -29.80 4.57
N LYS A 302 -5.23 -28.81 3.75
CA LYS A 302 -3.83 -28.48 3.44
C LYS A 302 -3.10 -27.97 4.68
N THR A 303 -3.71 -27.08 5.44
CA THR A 303 -3.12 -26.51 6.67
C THR A 303 -2.91 -27.60 7.73
N VAL A 304 -3.90 -28.46 7.94
CA VAL A 304 -3.79 -29.60 8.88
C VAL A 304 -2.68 -30.55 8.47
N GLN A 305 -2.57 -30.88 7.18
CA GLN A 305 -1.50 -31.74 6.68
C GLN A 305 -0.12 -31.13 6.88
N GLU A 306 0.03 -29.84 6.59
CA GLU A 306 1.32 -29.13 6.75
C GLU A 306 1.77 -29.10 8.21
N VAL A 307 0.85 -28.84 9.14
CA VAL A 307 1.16 -28.90 10.59
C VAL A 307 1.60 -30.29 11.01
N LYS A 308 0.89 -31.34 10.58
CA LYS A 308 1.26 -32.72 10.85
C LYS A 308 2.64 -33.10 10.30
N ASP A 309 2.97 -32.61 9.10
CA ASP A 309 4.29 -32.85 8.48
C ASP A 309 5.41 -32.19 9.26
N LEU A 310 5.17 -31.00 9.82
CA LEU A 310 6.10 -30.32 10.70
C LEU A 310 6.28 -31.06 12.04
N GLU A 311 5.16 -31.47 12.68
CA GLU A 311 5.19 -32.24 13.93
C GLU A 311 5.86 -33.61 13.75
N ALA A 312 5.68 -34.27 12.61
CA ALA A 312 6.33 -35.54 12.29
C ALA A 312 7.88 -35.39 12.22
N LYS A 313 8.40 -34.20 11.95
CA LYS A 313 9.85 -33.88 12.02
C LYS A 313 10.31 -33.56 13.45
N GLY A 314 9.44 -33.66 14.44
CA GLY A 314 9.71 -33.38 15.85
C GLY A 314 9.73 -31.89 16.18
N ILE A 315 9.09 -31.05 15.37
CA ILE A 315 8.97 -29.62 15.59
C ILE A 315 7.73 -29.33 16.45
N SER A 316 7.87 -28.53 17.48
CA SER A 316 6.76 -28.06 18.32
C SER A 316 6.10 -26.86 17.64
N VAL A 317 4.91 -27.05 17.08
CA VAL A 317 4.20 -26.05 16.26
C VAL A 317 3.15 -25.31 17.06
N VAL A 318 3.09 -23.99 16.90
CA VAL A 318 1.98 -23.10 17.23
C VAL A 318 1.38 -22.59 15.93
N LEU A 319 0.10 -22.84 15.68
CA LEU A 319 -0.57 -22.34 14.48
C LEU A 319 -0.83 -20.83 14.61
N SER A 320 -0.36 -20.05 13.67
CA SER A 320 -0.41 -18.58 13.73
C SER A 320 -1.00 -17.96 12.47
N THR A 321 -1.46 -16.71 12.60
CA THR A 321 -1.65 -15.84 11.44
C THR A 321 -0.29 -15.54 10.80
N SER A 322 -0.25 -15.34 9.47
CA SER A 322 0.99 -15.10 8.73
C SER A 322 1.57 -13.71 9.00
N CYS A 323 0.70 -12.74 9.30
CA CYS A 323 1.02 -11.39 9.73
C CYS A 323 -0.14 -10.84 10.57
N SER A 324 -0.07 -9.57 10.96
CA SER A 324 -1.17 -8.90 11.66
C SER A 324 -2.44 -8.89 10.81
N LEU A 325 -3.59 -9.19 11.42
CA LEU A 325 -4.91 -9.07 10.81
C LEU A 325 -5.33 -7.61 10.54
N LEU A 326 -4.47 -6.64 10.87
CA LEU A 326 -4.61 -5.23 10.51
C LEU A 326 -4.85 -5.03 9.00
N HIS A 327 -4.34 -5.93 8.16
CA HIS A 327 -4.37 -5.83 6.71
C HIS A 327 -5.62 -6.38 6.06
N VAL A 328 -6.54 -6.95 6.83
CA VAL A 328 -7.84 -7.45 6.37
C VAL A 328 -8.99 -6.70 7.04
N PRO A 329 -10.20 -6.69 6.47
CA PRO A 329 -11.36 -6.07 7.10
C PRO A 329 -11.71 -6.73 8.44
N TYR A 330 -12.48 -6.02 9.26
CA TYR A 330 -12.79 -6.44 10.62
C TYR A 330 -13.67 -7.70 10.69
N THR A 331 -14.84 -7.70 10.04
CA THR A 331 -15.79 -8.81 10.06
C THR A 331 -16.74 -8.80 8.86
N LEU A 332 -17.24 -9.95 8.46
CA LEU A 332 -18.31 -10.12 7.47
C LEU A 332 -19.70 -9.72 7.99
N VAL A 333 -19.85 -9.53 9.29
CA VAL A 333 -21.14 -9.13 9.88
C VAL A 333 -21.58 -7.77 9.33
N GLY A 334 -22.78 -7.75 8.75
CA GLY A 334 -23.35 -6.54 8.14
C GLY A 334 -22.96 -6.28 6.68
N GLU A 335 -22.29 -7.24 6.03
CA GLU A 335 -22.13 -7.27 4.57
C GLU A 335 -23.40 -7.80 3.91
N ASN A 336 -24.43 -6.94 3.75
CA ASN A 336 -25.75 -7.36 3.32
C ASN A 336 -25.91 -7.49 1.81
N LYS A 337 -25.00 -6.89 1.03
CA LYS A 337 -25.00 -6.97 -0.44
C LYS A 337 -24.40 -8.28 -0.98
N LEU A 338 -23.65 -8.99 -0.17
CA LEU A 338 -23.07 -10.28 -0.53
C LEU A 338 -24.01 -11.41 -0.11
N SER A 339 -24.28 -12.35 -1.01
CA SER A 339 -25.04 -13.56 -0.68
C SER A 339 -24.29 -14.45 0.32
N GLU A 340 -25.00 -15.27 1.09
CA GLU A 340 -24.35 -16.22 2.00
C GLU A 340 -23.45 -17.22 1.27
N GLU A 341 -23.82 -17.59 0.03
CA GLU A 341 -23.01 -18.43 -0.83
C GLU A 341 -21.65 -17.83 -1.16
N VAL A 342 -21.60 -16.50 -1.36
CA VAL A 342 -20.34 -15.75 -1.60
C VAL A 342 -19.57 -15.59 -0.29
N LYS A 343 -20.22 -15.16 0.79
CA LYS A 343 -19.59 -14.89 2.09
C LYS A 343 -18.82 -16.08 2.65
N ARG A 344 -19.30 -17.30 2.44
CA ARG A 344 -18.63 -18.51 2.96
C ARG A 344 -17.22 -18.73 2.40
N HIS A 345 -16.87 -18.09 1.28
CA HIS A 345 -15.52 -18.11 0.72
C HIS A 345 -14.58 -17.09 1.35
N PHE A 346 -15.10 -16.15 2.14
CA PHE A 346 -14.33 -15.09 2.77
C PHE A 346 -14.09 -15.34 4.25
N SER A 347 -13.01 -14.75 4.72
CA SER A 347 -12.60 -14.78 6.11
C SER A 347 -11.91 -13.44 6.43
N PHE A 348 -12.61 -12.58 7.16
CA PHE A 348 -12.07 -11.32 7.66
C PHE A 348 -11.45 -11.54 9.05
N ALA A 349 -11.03 -10.52 9.76
CA ALA A 349 -10.26 -10.70 10.99
C ALA A 349 -10.99 -11.54 12.05
N VAL A 350 -12.28 -11.29 12.30
CA VAL A 350 -13.08 -12.08 13.24
C VAL A 350 -13.22 -13.53 12.77
N GLU A 351 -13.55 -13.73 11.51
CA GLU A 351 -13.74 -15.06 10.92
C GLU A 351 -12.41 -15.86 10.86
N LYS A 352 -11.25 -15.18 10.82
CA LYS A 352 -9.93 -15.83 10.93
C LYS A 352 -9.64 -16.34 12.35
N LEU A 353 -10.22 -15.72 13.37
CA LEU A 353 -10.17 -16.28 14.73
C LEU A 353 -10.96 -17.58 14.81
N GLU A 354 -12.14 -17.63 14.18
CA GLU A 354 -12.96 -18.85 14.06
C GLU A 354 -12.22 -19.95 13.28
N GLU A 355 -11.48 -19.60 12.20
CA GLU A 355 -10.64 -20.55 11.48
C GLU A 355 -9.50 -21.12 12.35
N LEU A 356 -8.89 -20.30 13.20
CA LEU A 356 -7.87 -20.78 14.13
C LEU A 356 -8.47 -21.78 15.13
N LEU A 357 -9.68 -21.55 15.63
CA LEU A 357 -10.39 -22.46 16.51
C LEU A 357 -10.73 -23.77 15.78
N ASP A 358 -11.33 -23.69 14.60
CA ASP A 358 -11.65 -24.88 13.78
C ASP A 358 -10.41 -25.74 13.52
N LEU A 359 -9.31 -25.12 13.12
CA LEU A 359 -8.04 -25.81 12.86
C LEU A 359 -7.43 -26.41 14.14
N LYS A 360 -7.52 -25.70 15.28
CA LYS A 360 -7.09 -26.18 16.60
C LYS A 360 -7.88 -27.44 16.99
N GLU A 361 -9.18 -27.43 16.79
CA GLU A 361 -10.06 -28.59 17.08
C GLU A 361 -9.79 -29.77 16.13
N LEU A 362 -9.61 -29.50 14.83
CA LEU A 362 -9.24 -30.53 13.83
C LEU A 362 -7.93 -31.21 14.17
N LEU A 363 -6.91 -30.44 14.51
CA LEU A 363 -5.59 -30.96 14.88
C LEU A 363 -5.58 -31.70 16.23
N SER A 364 -6.51 -31.36 17.11
CA SER A 364 -6.68 -32.00 18.42
C SER A 364 -7.68 -33.19 18.39
N GLY A 365 -8.29 -33.48 17.24
CA GLY A 365 -9.27 -34.54 17.09
C GLY A 365 -10.62 -34.27 17.77
N LYS A 366 -10.95 -33.00 18.06
CA LYS A 366 -12.16 -32.55 18.74
C LYS A 366 -13.23 -32.03 17.79
N ALA A 367 -12.83 -31.63 16.57
CA ALA A 367 -13.76 -31.06 15.59
C ALA A 367 -14.81 -32.07 15.12
N LYS A 368 -15.99 -31.58 14.86
CA LYS A 368 -17.04 -32.36 14.21
C LYS A 368 -16.64 -32.63 12.75
N PRO A 369 -16.91 -33.87 12.20
CA PRO A 369 -16.55 -34.17 10.80
C PRO A 369 -17.10 -33.18 9.78
N GLU A 370 -18.26 -32.59 10.04
CA GLU A 370 -18.95 -31.67 9.17
C GLU A 370 -18.13 -30.38 8.92
N VAL A 371 -17.30 -29.96 9.88
CA VAL A 371 -16.44 -28.74 9.75
C VAL A 371 -15.44 -28.90 8.61
N LEU A 372 -14.76 -30.05 8.58
CA LEU A 372 -13.76 -30.33 7.52
C LEU A 372 -14.45 -30.55 6.17
N GLU A 373 -15.57 -31.30 6.14
CA GLU A 373 -16.29 -31.56 4.90
C GLU A 373 -16.91 -30.30 4.31
N ALA A 374 -17.48 -29.42 5.12
CA ALA A 374 -17.98 -28.13 4.67
C ALA A 374 -16.84 -27.23 4.08
N ASN A 375 -15.65 -27.24 4.70
CA ASN A 375 -14.51 -26.52 4.17
C ASN A 375 -14.00 -27.13 2.86
N LYS A 376 -13.86 -28.46 2.77
CA LYS A 376 -13.48 -29.15 1.53
C LYS A 376 -14.41 -28.83 0.37
N ALA A 377 -15.70 -28.76 0.62
CA ALA A 377 -16.72 -28.46 -0.39
C ALA A 377 -16.50 -27.08 -1.05
N LEU A 378 -15.93 -26.10 -0.34
CA LEU A 378 -15.62 -24.79 -0.90
C LEU A 378 -14.53 -24.83 -1.97
N PHE A 379 -13.67 -25.83 -1.94
CA PHE A 379 -12.52 -25.97 -2.86
C PHE A 379 -12.70 -27.10 -3.89
N ALA A 380 -13.80 -27.84 -3.79
CA ALA A 380 -14.08 -28.96 -4.71
C ALA A 380 -14.49 -28.49 -6.12
N THR A 381 -15.06 -27.31 -6.23
CA THR A 381 -15.51 -26.70 -7.49
C THR A 381 -15.10 -25.24 -7.56
N ALA A 382 -15.13 -24.68 -8.77
CA ALA A 382 -14.94 -23.23 -8.93
C ALA A 382 -16.01 -22.45 -8.14
N ARG A 383 -15.64 -21.26 -7.69
CA ARG A 383 -16.59 -20.35 -7.03
C ARG A 383 -17.74 -19.96 -7.97
N PRO A 384 -18.95 -19.69 -7.46
CA PRO A 384 -20.09 -19.32 -8.29
C PRO A 384 -19.75 -18.14 -9.22
N ASN A 385 -20.02 -18.29 -10.52
CA ASN A 385 -19.79 -17.26 -11.55
C ASN A 385 -18.35 -16.69 -11.57
N SER A 386 -17.36 -17.48 -11.16
CA SER A 386 -15.94 -17.04 -11.14
C SER A 386 -15.19 -17.39 -12.42
N GLU A 387 -15.73 -18.25 -13.27
CA GLU A 387 -15.08 -18.71 -14.49
C GLU A 387 -15.77 -18.17 -15.75
N ASP A 388 -14.99 -17.69 -16.68
CA ASP A 388 -15.42 -17.30 -18.03
C ASP A 388 -14.48 -17.93 -19.07
N LYS A 389 -15.03 -18.92 -19.80
CA LYS A 389 -14.25 -19.65 -20.83
C LYS A 389 -13.68 -18.71 -21.87
N SER A 390 -14.41 -17.66 -22.26
CA SER A 390 -13.94 -16.70 -23.27
C SER A 390 -12.71 -15.94 -22.83
N VAL A 391 -12.60 -15.62 -21.54
CA VAL A 391 -11.42 -14.97 -20.94
C VAL A 391 -10.24 -15.93 -20.92
N LYS A 392 -10.45 -17.17 -20.50
CA LYS A 392 -9.39 -18.21 -20.46
C LYS A 392 -8.84 -18.49 -21.86
N ASP A 393 -9.73 -18.68 -22.84
CA ASP A 393 -9.35 -18.94 -24.23
C ASP A 393 -8.55 -17.76 -24.81
N ARG A 394 -8.96 -16.53 -24.51
CA ARG A 394 -8.26 -15.31 -24.93
C ARG A 394 -6.87 -15.20 -24.30
N CYS A 395 -6.73 -15.46 -23.00
CA CYS A 395 -5.43 -15.45 -22.34
C CYS A 395 -4.47 -16.52 -22.89
N ALA A 396 -5.00 -17.70 -23.21
CA ALA A 396 -4.23 -18.80 -23.80
C ALA A 396 -3.77 -18.50 -25.25
N ALA A 397 -4.47 -17.63 -25.96
CA ALA A 397 -4.13 -17.25 -27.33
C ALA A 397 -3.02 -16.17 -27.42
N ILE A 398 -2.63 -15.55 -26.29
CA ILE A 398 -1.60 -14.51 -26.25
C ILE A 398 -0.23 -15.12 -26.56
N THR A 399 0.49 -14.47 -27.45
CA THR A 399 1.85 -14.83 -27.89
C THR A 399 2.83 -13.68 -27.57
N ASP A 400 4.12 -13.92 -27.75
CA ASP A 400 5.15 -12.88 -27.54
C ASP A 400 4.94 -11.66 -28.44
N ALA A 401 4.36 -11.83 -29.63
CA ALA A 401 4.04 -10.73 -30.53
C ALA A 401 3.00 -9.76 -29.93
N ASP A 402 2.09 -10.26 -29.08
CA ASP A 402 1.06 -9.43 -28.46
C ASP A 402 1.62 -8.48 -27.39
N TYR A 403 2.82 -8.71 -26.91
CA TYR A 403 3.54 -7.82 -25.99
C TYR A 403 4.43 -6.80 -26.69
N THR A 404 4.49 -6.84 -28.04
CA THR A 404 5.41 -6.01 -28.82
C THR A 404 4.62 -4.97 -29.62
N ARG A 405 4.98 -3.70 -29.44
CA ARG A 405 4.42 -2.58 -30.18
C ARG A 405 5.39 -2.17 -31.31
N LEU A 406 4.91 -2.21 -32.55
CA LEU A 406 5.67 -1.80 -33.72
C LEU A 406 5.03 -0.56 -34.37
N PRO A 407 5.86 0.32 -34.99
CA PRO A 407 7.32 0.30 -35.04
C PRO A 407 7.92 0.62 -33.64
N VAL A 408 9.26 0.56 -33.52
CA VAL A 408 9.99 0.92 -32.29
C VAL A 408 9.79 2.37 -31.90
N PHE A 409 10.07 2.69 -30.65
CA PHE A 409 9.76 4.01 -30.07
C PHE A 409 10.30 5.18 -30.90
N GLU A 410 11.54 5.10 -31.39
CA GLU A 410 12.19 6.18 -32.18
C GLU A 410 11.46 6.51 -33.50
N GLU A 411 10.78 5.54 -34.07
CA GLU A 411 9.95 5.76 -35.24
C GLU A 411 8.55 6.27 -34.87
N ARG A 412 7.97 5.76 -33.77
CA ARG A 412 6.69 6.25 -33.24
C ARG A 412 6.80 7.72 -32.80
N GLU A 413 7.88 8.10 -32.12
CA GLU A 413 8.13 9.47 -31.68
C GLU A 413 8.09 10.45 -32.87
N LYS A 414 8.72 10.11 -34.00
CA LYS A 414 8.69 10.96 -35.20
C LYS A 414 7.28 11.13 -35.73
N LEU A 415 6.53 10.02 -35.86
CA LEU A 415 5.15 10.05 -36.36
C LEU A 415 4.23 10.86 -35.44
N GLN A 416 4.38 10.72 -34.14
CA GLN A 416 3.60 11.45 -33.14
C GLN A 416 3.94 12.95 -33.15
N LYS A 417 5.20 13.33 -33.29
CA LYS A 417 5.61 14.74 -33.46
C LYS A 417 5.04 15.37 -34.74
N GLU A 418 4.98 14.64 -35.83
CA GLU A 418 4.33 15.08 -37.08
C GLU A 418 2.81 15.19 -36.93
N GLU A 419 2.18 14.27 -36.23
CA GLU A 419 0.74 14.24 -36.01
C GLU A 419 0.26 15.37 -35.12
N PHE A 420 0.87 15.54 -33.94
CA PHE A 420 0.41 16.48 -32.93
C PHE A 420 0.94 17.89 -33.11
N LYS A 421 2.13 18.06 -33.67
CA LYS A 421 2.81 19.37 -33.84
C LYS A 421 2.81 20.23 -32.58
N LEU A 422 3.01 19.57 -31.43
CA LEU A 422 3.07 20.27 -30.16
C LEU A 422 4.32 21.16 -30.09
N PRO A 423 4.25 22.29 -29.37
CA PRO A 423 5.42 23.12 -29.15
C PRO A 423 6.46 22.39 -28.27
N LEU A 424 7.67 22.92 -28.18
CA LEU A 424 8.63 22.50 -27.14
C LEU A 424 8.00 22.64 -25.76
N PHE A 425 8.36 21.73 -24.87
CA PHE A 425 7.84 21.74 -23.49
C PHE A 425 6.30 21.69 -23.44
N PRO A 426 5.66 20.66 -24.02
CA PRO A 426 4.22 20.56 -24.05
C PRO A 426 3.64 20.57 -22.64
N THR A 427 2.59 21.35 -22.42
CA THR A 427 1.93 21.49 -21.12
C THR A 427 0.69 20.58 -21.05
N THR A 428 0.56 19.88 -19.92
CA THR A 428 -0.59 19.01 -19.65
C THR A 428 -0.81 18.87 -18.14
N THR A 429 -1.86 18.17 -17.74
CA THR A 429 -2.07 17.71 -16.36
C THR A 429 -2.05 16.17 -16.29
N ILE A 430 -2.10 15.62 -15.09
CA ILE A 430 -2.04 14.16 -14.91
C ILE A 430 -3.41 13.52 -15.16
N GLY A 431 -4.54 14.21 -14.89
CA GLY A 431 -5.88 13.70 -15.21
C GLY A 431 -7.01 14.31 -14.39
N SER A 432 -6.97 14.14 -13.09
CA SER A 432 -8.07 14.61 -12.22
C SER A 432 -7.97 16.09 -11.91
N PHE A 433 -9.15 16.75 -11.88
CA PHE A 433 -9.33 18.10 -11.36
C PHE A 433 -10.04 18.10 -9.99
N PRO A 434 -10.12 19.27 -9.30
CA PRO A 434 -10.70 19.34 -7.97
C PRO A 434 -12.09 18.70 -7.86
N GLN A 435 -12.24 17.79 -6.91
CA GLN A 435 -13.50 17.14 -6.57
C GLN A 435 -14.29 18.01 -5.58
N SER A 436 -14.96 19.03 -6.10
CA SER A 436 -15.78 19.96 -5.31
C SER A 436 -16.96 19.28 -4.60
N ALA A 437 -17.60 19.95 -3.67
CA ALA A 437 -18.70 19.39 -2.88
C ALA A 437 -19.89 18.95 -3.75
N ASP A 438 -20.20 19.71 -4.80
CA ASP A 438 -21.27 19.43 -5.76
C ASP A 438 -20.98 18.18 -6.62
N VAL A 439 -19.73 17.96 -7.04
CA VAL A 439 -19.29 16.74 -7.74
C VAL A 439 -19.48 15.50 -6.87
N ARG A 440 -19.07 15.60 -5.60
CA ARG A 440 -19.26 14.49 -4.64
C ARG A 440 -20.73 14.23 -4.35
N ALA A 441 -21.54 15.31 -4.20
CA ALA A 441 -22.99 15.23 -3.97
C ALA A 441 -23.70 14.58 -5.17
N ASN A 442 -23.35 14.96 -6.40
CA ASN A 442 -23.90 14.38 -7.63
C ASN A 442 -23.69 12.86 -7.69
N ARG A 443 -22.46 12.41 -7.42
CA ARG A 443 -22.10 10.97 -7.40
C ARG A 443 -22.86 10.22 -6.30
N THR A 444 -22.95 10.81 -5.11
CA THR A 444 -23.66 10.22 -3.96
C THR A 444 -25.14 10.08 -4.23
N ALA A 445 -25.77 11.11 -4.78
CA ALA A 445 -27.20 11.12 -5.13
C ALA A 445 -27.53 10.06 -6.20
N PHE A 446 -26.65 9.93 -7.21
CA PHE A 446 -26.78 8.87 -8.22
C PHE A 446 -26.64 7.47 -7.62
N LYS A 447 -25.62 7.23 -6.80
CA LYS A 447 -25.42 5.92 -6.11
C LYS A 447 -26.58 5.54 -5.17
N LYS A 448 -27.30 6.53 -4.63
CA LYS A 448 -28.52 6.33 -3.80
C LYS A 448 -29.80 6.20 -4.60
N GLY A 449 -29.76 6.36 -5.91
CA GLY A 449 -30.95 6.38 -6.75
C GLY A 449 -31.81 7.66 -6.65
N GLU A 450 -31.25 8.73 -6.09
CA GLU A 450 -31.91 10.05 -5.94
C GLU A 450 -31.83 10.88 -7.24
N LYS A 451 -30.97 10.45 -8.18
CA LYS A 451 -30.84 11.05 -9.53
C LYS A 451 -30.90 9.95 -10.59
N THR A 452 -31.49 10.32 -11.76
CA THR A 452 -31.44 9.45 -12.93
C THR A 452 -30.03 9.40 -13.54
N LYS A 453 -29.78 8.42 -14.39
CA LYS A 453 -28.53 8.32 -15.14
C LYS A 453 -28.29 9.55 -16.04
N GLU A 454 -29.34 10.03 -16.68
CA GLU A 454 -29.31 11.20 -17.57
C GLU A 454 -28.94 12.47 -16.80
N GLU A 455 -29.55 12.70 -15.64
CA GLU A 455 -29.22 13.82 -14.76
C GLU A 455 -27.77 13.78 -14.26
N TYR A 456 -27.30 12.58 -13.91
CA TYR A 456 -25.91 12.35 -13.49
C TYR A 456 -24.92 12.65 -14.62
N ILE A 457 -25.19 12.15 -15.82
CA ILE A 457 -24.36 12.39 -17.02
C ILE A 457 -24.34 13.88 -17.37
N ALA A 458 -25.50 14.52 -17.43
CA ALA A 458 -25.62 15.95 -17.78
C ALA A 458 -24.81 16.85 -16.82
N PHE A 459 -24.83 16.54 -15.51
CA PHE A 459 -24.02 17.27 -14.54
C PHE A 459 -22.51 17.08 -14.80
N ASN A 460 -22.06 15.86 -15.03
CA ASN A 460 -20.63 15.58 -15.30
C ASN A 460 -20.20 16.23 -16.62
N GLN A 461 -21.01 16.17 -17.66
CA GLN A 461 -20.76 16.86 -18.93
C GLN A 461 -20.63 18.38 -18.76
N LYS A 462 -21.46 18.98 -17.94
CA LYS A 462 -21.31 20.38 -17.59
C LYS A 462 -19.99 20.71 -16.93
N LYS A 463 -19.55 19.87 -15.96
CA LYS A 463 -18.25 20.03 -15.30
C LYS A 463 -17.08 19.83 -16.26
N ILE A 464 -17.15 18.84 -17.13
CA ILE A 464 -16.17 18.61 -18.18
C ILE A 464 -16.07 19.86 -19.08
N ALA A 465 -17.20 20.40 -19.54
CA ALA A 465 -17.23 21.61 -20.40
C ALA A 465 -16.60 22.83 -19.70
N GLU A 466 -16.92 23.04 -18.43
CA GLU A 466 -16.33 24.13 -17.63
C GLU A 466 -14.78 23.99 -17.59
N TRP A 467 -14.28 22.79 -17.30
CA TRP A 467 -12.83 22.59 -17.16
C TRP A 467 -12.09 22.46 -18.50
N VAL A 468 -12.72 22.00 -19.56
CA VAL A 468 -12.14 22.08 -20.92
C VAL A 468 -11.93 23.55 -21.32
N LYS A 469 -12.96 24.40 -21.08
CA LYS A 469 -12.83 25.84 -21.34
C LYS A 469 -11.73 26.49 -20.51
N ILE A 470 -11.63 26.16 -19.22
CA ILE A 470 -10.58 26.66 -18.34
C ILE A 470 -9.18 26.26 -18.86
N GLN A 471 -9.01 25.02 -19.29
CA GLN A 471 -7.75 24.55 -19.86
C GLN A 471 -7.37 25.28 -21.15
N GLU A 472 -8.36 25.57 -22.02
CA GLU A 472 -8.15 26.39 -23.22
C GLU A 472 -7.79 27.82 -22.86
N ASP A 473 -8.51 28.44 -21.92
CA ASP A 473 -8.26 29.81 -21.46
C ASP A 473 -6.86 29.94 -20.81
N LEU A 474 -6.38 28.90 -20.13
CA LEU A 474 -5.02 28.79 -19.59
C LEU A 474 -3.96 28.47 -20.66
N ASP A 475 -4.39 28.09 -21.85
CA ASP A 475 -3.54 27.72 -22.97
C ASP A 475 -2.69 26.44 -22.75
N LEU A 476 -3.25 25.43 -22.08
CA LEU A 476 -2.65 24.10 -21.99
C LEU A 476 -2.62 23.43 -23.38
N ASP A 477 -1.54 22.72 -23.72
CA ASP A 477 -1.36 22.12 -25.03
C ASP A 477 -2.12 20.81 -25.19
N VAL A 478 -2.14 19.96 -24.19
CA VAL A 478 -2.88 18.69 -24.13
C VAL A 478 -3.84 18.71 -22.95
N LEU A 479 -5.12 18.47 -23.20
CA LEU A 479 -6.18 18.60 -22.25
C LEU A 479 -6.63 17.25 -21.69
N VAL A 480 -7.33 17.28 -20.53
CA VAL A 480 -7.94 16.12 -19.90
C VAL A 480 -9.41 16.41 -19.57
N HIS A 481 -10.25 15.38 -19.46
CA HIS A 481 -11.66 15.58 -19.13
C HIS A 481 -11.91 15.88 -17.63
N GLY A 482 -10.97 15.56 -16.73
CA GLY A 482 -10.98 15.95 -15.32
C GLY A 482 -11.49 14.89 -14.33
N GLU A 483 -11.96 13.73 -14.79
CA GLU A 483 -12.32 12.55 -13.99
C GLU A 483 -13.44 12.78 -12.96
N PHE A 484 -14.45 13.60 -13.27
CA PHE A 484 -15.54 13.92 -12.35
C PHE A 484 -16.46 12.74 -12.03
N GLU A 485 -16.48 11.72 -12.89
CA GLU A 485 -17.20 10.47 -12.71
C GLU A 485 -16.55 9.53 -11.69
N ARG A 486 -15.27 9.72 -11.37
CA ARG A 486 -14.47 8.77 -10.58
C ARG A 486 -14.36 9.13 -9.11
N ASN A 487 -14.77 8.22 -8.26
CA ASN A 487 -14.47 8.31 -6.82
C ASN A 487 -13.04 7.88 -6.51
N ASP A 488 -12.65 6.76 -7.06
CA ASP A 488 -11.34 6.12 -6.88
C ASP A 488 -10.88 5.53 -8.21
N MET A 489 -9.57 5.49 -8.43
CA MET A 489 -9.03 5.06 -9.72
C MET A 489 -9.07 3.53 -9.92
N VAL A 490 -9.36 2.75 -8.88
CA VAL A 490 -9.51 1.28 -8.98
C VAL A 490 -10.97 0.87 -8.86
N GLU A 491 -11.70 1.43 -7.88
CA GLU A 491 -13.14 1.17 -7.69
C GLU A 491 -13.93 1.42 -8.97
N TYR A 492 -13.69 2.57 -9.63
CA TYR A 492 -14.39 2.93 -10.85
C TYR A 492 -14.27 1.87 -11.94
N PHE A 493 -13.06 1.40 -12.22
CA PHE A 493 -12.84 0.37 -13.26
C PHE A 493 -13.38 -0.98 -12.82
N GLY A 494 -13.17 -1.36 -11.58
CA GLY A 494 -13.70 -2.63 -11.06
C GLY A 494 -15.23 -2.73 -11.14
N GLU A 495 -15.96 -1.62 -10.90
CA GLU A 495 -17.42 -1.58 -11.05
C GLU A 495 -17.90 -1.82 -12.51
N LEU A 496 -17.05 -1.58 -13.49
CA LEU A 496 -17.34 -1.71 -14.93
C LEU A 496 -16.72 -2.96 -15.60
N LEU A 497 -15.98 -3.73 -14.82
CA LEU A 497 -15.39 -5.00 -15.24
C LEU A 497 -16.16 -6.19 -14.64
N SER A 498 -16.21 -7.33 -15.35
CA SER A 498 -16.65 -8.57 -14.73
C SER A 498 -15.62 -9.07 -13.72
N GLY A 499 -16.02 -10.02 -12.87
CA GLY A 499 -15.11 -10.71 -11.96
C GLY A 499 -14.74 -9.91 -10.71
N PHE A 500 -15.30 -8.72 -10.49
CA PHE A 500 -15.11 -7.92 -9.27
C PHE A 500 -16.32 -7.99 -8.35
N LEU A 501 -16.05 -7.98 -7.04
CA LEU A 501 -17.06 -7.77 -6.00
C LEU A 501 -16.71 -6.57 -5.13
N PHE A 502 -17.76 -5.94 -4.60
CA PHE A 502 -17.65 -4.76 -3.73
C PHE A 502 -18.37 -5.01 -2.43
N THR A 503 -17.76 -4.60 -1.34
CA THR A 503 -18.29 -4.73 0.01
C THR A 503 -18.92 -3.42 0.49
N GLU A 504 -19.69 -3.50 1.58
CA GLU A 504 -20.26 -2.31 2.21
C GLU A 504 -19.36 -1.76 3.31
N LYS A 505 -18.76 -2.63 4.13
CA LYS A 505 -18.07 -2.28 5.38
C LYS A 505 -16.64 -2.83 5.48
N ALA A 506 -16.12 -3.45 4.45
CA ALA A 506 -14.80 -4.08 4.45
C ALA A 506 -13.65 -3.05 4.38
N TRP A 507 -13.62 -2.14 5.33
CA TRP A 507 -12.61 -1.10 5.45
C TRP A 507 -11.32 -1.64 6.04
N VAL A 508 -10.20 -1.24 5.44
CA VAL A 508 -8.85 -1.54 5.90
C VAL A 508 -8.11 -0.22 6.15
N GLN A 509 -7.38 -0.15 7.23
CA GLN A 509 -6.59 1.04 7.57
C GLN A 509 -5.42 1.21 6.59
N SER A 510 -5.29 2.41 6.04
CA SER A 510 -4.15 2.79 5.19
C SER A 510 -3.08 3.53 6.02
N TYR A 511 -3.48 4.54 6.77
CA TYR A 511 -2.65 5.21 7.78
C TYR A 511 -3.54 6.10 8.67
N GLY A 512 -3.20 6.22 9.95
CA GLY A 512 -3.94 7.07 10.87
C GLY A 512 -5.45 6.84 10.80
N THR A 513 -6.22 7.89 10.48
CA THR A 513 -7.68 7.81 10.32
C THR A 513 -8.12 7.45 8.90
N ARG A 514 -7.20 7.38 7.94
CA ARG A 514 -7.53 7.02 6.56
C ARG A 514 -7.74 5.52 6.42
N CYS A 515 -8.91 5.16 5.92
CA CYS A 515 -9.24 3.79 5.56
C CYS A 515 -9.57 3.72 4.06
N VAL A 516 -9.31 2.57 3.46
CA VAL A 516 -9.66 2.20 2.09
C VAL A 516 -10.55 0.97 2.11
N LYS A 517 -11.33 0.78 1.06
CA LYS A 517 -12.19 -0.38 0.88
C LYS A 517 -11.84 -1.03 -0.46
N PRO A 518 -10.82 -1.92 -0.48
CA PRO A 518 -10.36 -2.53 -1.71
C PRO A 518 -11.45 -3.35 -2.39
N PRO A 519 -11.57 -3.29 -3.72
CA PRO A 519 -12.35 -4.26 -4.48
C PRO A 519 -11.82 -5.67 -4.28
N ILE A 520 -12.67 -6.67 -4.54
CA ILE A 520 -12.30 -8.08 -4.48
C ILE A 520 -12.29 -8.62 -5.91
N ILE A 521 -11.18 -9.20 -6.34
CA ILE A 521 -11.10 -9.94 -7.59
C ILE A 521 -11.65 -11.35 -7.31
N TRP A 522 -12.89 -11.56 -7.72
CA TRP A 522 -13.65 -12.79 -7.45
C TRP A 522 -13.46 -13.86 -8.51
N GLY A 523 -13.43 -13.45 -9.77
CA GLY A 523 -13.43 -14.36 -10.91
C GLY A 523 -12.67 -13.81 -12.11
N ASP A 524 -12.89 -14.43 -13.28
CA ASP A 524 -12.27 -14.04 -14.53
C ASP A 524 -12.75 -12.65 -14.96
N VAL A 525 -11.79 -11.83 -15.38
CA VAL A 525 -12.01 -10.41 -15.64
C VAL A 525 -12.10 -10.12 -17.12
N ARG A 526 -13.15 -9.44 -17.54
CA ARG A 526 -13.31 -8.86 -18.88
C ARG A 526 -14.03 -7.53 -18.84
N ARG A 527 -13.83 -6.72 -19.85
CA ARG A 527 -14.59 -5.49 -20.08
C ARG A 527 -16.02 -5.84 -20.48
N LEU A 528 -17.00 -5.21 -19.82
CA LEU A 528 -18.42 -5.43 -20.11
C LEU A 528 -18.94 -4.48 -21.20
N SER A 529 -18.48 -3.22 -21.17
CA SER A 529 -18.82 -2.15 -22.11
C SER A 529 -17.78 -1.06 -22.05
N ALA A 530 -17.91 -0.01 -22.87
CA ALA A 530 -17.07 1.18 -22.79
C ALA A 530 -17.12 1.79 -21.39
N MET A 531 -15.96 2.13 -20.85
CA MET A 531 -15.83 2.62 -19.47
C MET A 531 -15.59 4.14 -19.41
N THR A 532 -14.77 4.66 -20.32
CA THR A 532 -14.31 6.06 -20.33
C THR A 532 -14.52 6.74 -21.69
N VAL A 533 -14.88 6.00 -22.72
CA VAL A 533 -15.02 6.49 -24.09
C VAL A 533 -16.01 7.64 -24.17
N GLU A 534 -17.17 7.52 -23.54
CA GLU A 534 -18.21 8.57 -23.53
C GLU A 534 -17.68 9.90 -22.99
N TRP A 535 -16.97 9.87 -21.86
CA TRP A 535 -16.42 11.06 -21.21
C TRP A 535 -15.31 11.69 -22.04
N SER A 536 -14.38 10.89 -22.53
CA SER A 536 -13.26 11.36 -23.32
C SER A 536 -13.68 11.92 -24.68
N THR A 537 -14.61 11.27 -25.38
CA THR A 537 -15.12 11.73 -26.68
C THR A 537 -15.98 12.97 -26.54
N TYR A 538 -16.81 13.06 -25.48
CA TYR A 538 -17.54 14.29 -25.18
C TYR A 538 -16.55 15.45 -24.93
N ALA A 539 -15.53 15.27 -24.10
CA ALA A 539 -14.53 16.29 -23.87
C ALA A 539 -13.81 16.69 -25.18
N GLN A 540 -13.40 15.72 -26.00
CA GLN A 540 -12.75 15.98 -27.30
C GLN A 540 -13.65 16.75 -28.26
N SER A 541 -14.98 16.56 -28.18
CA SER A 541 -15.93 17.30 -29.06
C SER A 541 -15.99 18.80 -28.75
N LEU A 542 -15.51 19.23 -27.59
CA LEU A 542 -15.54 20.63 -27.13
C LEU A 542 -14.27 21.40 -27.53
N THR A 543 -13.23 20.75 -28.03
CA THR A 543 -11.94 21.37 -28.31
C THR A 543 -11.29 20.80 -29.57
N LYS A 544 -10.43 21.60 -30.20
CA LYS A 544 -9.55 21.16 -31.29
C LYS A 544 -8.18 20.65 -30.79
N ARG A 545 -7.85 20.90 -29.52
CA ARG A 545 -6.62 20.43 -28.89
C ARG A 545 -6.71 18.93 -28.61
N PRO A 546 -5.59 18.21 -28.58
CA PRO A 546 -5.61 16.80 -28.20
C PRO A 546 -6.20 16.60 -26.80
N MET A 547 -7.16 15.69 -26.69
CA MET A 547 -7.71 15.23 -25.42
C MET A 547 -7.03 13.94 -25.00
N LYS A 548 -6.50 13.91 -23.79
CA LYS A 548 -5.84 12.72 -23.24
C LYS A 548 -6.87 11.82 -22.54
N GLY A 549 -7.06 10.60 -23.02
CA GLY A 549 -7.85 9.56 -22.36
C GLY A 549 -7.11 9.07 -21.12
N MET A 550 -7.88 8.78 -20.04
CA MET A 550 -7.31 8.48 -18.72
C MET A 550 -7.77 7.10 -18.24
N LEU A 551 -6.83 6.21 -18.00
CA LEU A 551 -7.07 4.84 -17.54
C LEU A 551 -6.15 4.49 -16.36
N THR A 552 -6.55 3.50 -15.60
CA THR A 552 -5.69 2.85 -14.60
C THR A 552 -5.12 1.57 -15.18
N GLY A 553 -3.84 1.33 -14.96
CA GLY A 553 -3.12 0.17 -15.46
C GLY A 553 -3.45 -1.12 -14.70
N PRO A 554 -3.21 -2.28 -15.33
CA PRO A 554 -3.61 -3.57 -14.79
C PRO A 554 -2.89 -3.94 -13.50
N VAL A 555 -1.62 -3.57 -13.36
CA VAL A 555 -0.83 -3.85 -12.16
C VAL A 555 -1.34 -3.05 -10.97
N THR A 556 -1.73 -1.80 -11.17
CA THR A 556 -2.33 -0.96 -10.13
C THR A 556 -3.70 -1.48 -9.71
N ILE A 557 -4.55 -1.88 -10.66
CA ILE A 557 -5.87 -2.47 -10.36
C ILE A 557 -5.70 -3.73 -9.51
N LEU A 558 -4.78 -4.62 -9.89
CA LEU A 558 -4.47 -5.82 -9.10
C LEU A 558 -4.00 -5.45 -7.69
N ASN A 559 -2.98 -4.59 -7.59
CA ASN A 559 -2.27 -4.32 -6.34
C ASN A 559 -3.13 -3.58 -5.29
N TRP A 560 -4.12 -2.83 -5.71
CA TRP A 560 -5.05 -2.12 -4.82
C TRP A 560 -6.39 -2.85 -4.64
N SER A 561 -6.47 -4.11 -5.08
CA SER A 561 -7.59 -5.02 -4.84
C SER A 561 -7.15 -6.17 -3.93
N PHE A 562 -8.08 -6.88 -3.34
CA PHE A 562 -7.83 -8.21 -2.79
C PHE A 562 -7.75 -9.21 -3.94
N PRO A 563 -6.56 -9.76 -4.22
CA PRO A 563 -6.38 -10.67 -5.36
C PRO A 563 -7.00 -12.03 -5.07
N ARG A 564 -7.45 -12.68 -6.13
CA ARG A 564 -7.86 -14.08 -6.09
C ARG A 564 -6.64 -14.99 -5.89
N GLU A 565 -6.84 -16.18 -5.33
CA GLU A 565 -5.77 -17.14 -5.02
C GLU A 565 -5.89 -18.48 -5.78
N ASP A 566 -6.93 -18.64 -6.60
CA ASP A 566 -7.16 -19.85 -7.40
C ASP A 566 -6.38 -19.87 -8.71
N ILE A 567 -5.90 -18.73 -9.18
CA ILE A 567 -4.94 -18.57 -10.27
C ILE A 567 -3.77 -17.70 -9.83
N SER A 568 -2.68 -17.71 -10.58
CA SER A 568 -1.53 -16.85 -10.28
C SER A 568 -1.87 -15.37 -10.42
N ILE A 569 -1.16 -14.51 -9.67
CA ILE A 569 -1.30 -13.05 -9.82
C ILE A 569 -0.92 -12.58 -11.22
N ALA A 570 0.04 -13.24 -11.86
CA ALA A 570 0.43 -12.96 -13.25
C ALA A 570 -0.73 -13.22 -14.23
N GLU A 571 -1.42 -14.35 -14.07
CA GLU A 571 -2.58 -14.68 -14.93
C GLU A 571 -3.76 -13.75 -14.64
N SER A 572 -4.04 -13.44 -13.36
CA SER A 572 -5.07 -12.47 -12.98
C SER A 572 -4.80 -11.09 -13.59
N THR A 573 -3.53 -10.64 -13.55
CA THR A 573 -3.13 -9.35 -14.14
C THR A 573 -3.24 -9.35 -15.67
N LYS A 574 -2.93 -10.47 -16.33
CA LYS A 574 -3.10 -10.62 -17.79
C LYS A 574 -4.57 -10.43 -18.21
N GLN A 575 -5.51 -11.00 -17.44
CA GLN A 575 -6.94 -10.81 -17.69
C GLN A 575 -7.34 -9.34 -17.58
N ILE A 576 -6.89 -8.64 -16.55
CA ILE A 576 -7.14 -7.20 -16.37
C ILE A 576 -6.50 -6.42 -17.52
N ALA A 577 -5.27 -6.75 -17.92
CA ALA A 577 -4.57 -6.09 -19.03
C ALA A 577 -5.35 -6.20 -20.34
N LEU A 578 -5.90 -7.36 -20.66
CA LEU A 578 -6.73 -7.56 -21.84
C LEU A 578 -8.03 -6.75 -21.80
N ALA A 579 -8.64 -6.62 -20.62
CA ALA A 579 -9.84 -5.81 -20.43
C ALA A 579 -9.54 -4.30 -20.63
N ILE A 580 -8.42 -3.80 -20.11
CA ILE A 580 -7.98 -2.41 -20.29
C ILE A 580 -7.52 -2.18 -21.75
N ARG A 581 -6.87 -3.15 -22.39
CA ARG A 581 -6.54 -3.11 -23.82
C ARG A 581 -7.79 -2.83 -24.67
N ASP A 582 -8.90 -3.48 -24.38
CA ASP A 582 -10.14 -3.26 -25.12
C ASP A 582 -10.63 -1.80 -24.99
N GLU A 583 -10.47 -1.19 -23.83
CA GLU A 583 -10.80 0.23 -23.63
C GLU A 583 -9.83 1.14 -24.39
N VAL A 584 -8.53 0.85 -24.37
CA VAL A 584 -7.52 1.62 -25.10
C VAL A 584 -7.82 1.61 -26.61
N LEU A 585 -8.08 0.45 -27.18
CA LEU A 585 -8.40 0.31 -28.61
C LEU A 585 -9.73 0.98 -28.98
N ASP A 586 -10.70 0.97 -28.07
CA ASP A 586 -11.99 1.64 -28.28
C ASP A 586 -11.85 3.18 -28.21
N LEU A 587 -11.04 3.70 -27.29
CA LEU A 587 -10.67 5.12 -27.24
C LEU A 587 -10.00 5.56 -28.56
N GLU A 588 -8.99 4.79 -29.03
CA GLU A 588 -8.30 5.05 -30.28
C GLU A 588 -9.28 5.05 -31.47
N LYS A 589 -10.15 4.05 -31.56
CA LYS A 589 -11.18 3.92 -32.61
C LYS A 589 -12.13 5.14 -32.63
N ASN A 590 -12.40 5.72 -31.46
CA ASN A 590 -13.26 6.90 -31.32
C ASN A 590 -12.50 8.23 -31.40
N GLY A 591 -11.26 8.23 -31.90
CA GLY A 591 -10.49 9.43 -32.21
C GLY A 591 -9.67 10.01 -31.07
N ILE A 592 -9.56 9.34 -29.94
CA ILE A 592 -8.64 9.72 -28.86
C ILE A 592 -7.23 9.23 -29.21
N LYS A 593 -6.33 10.16 -29.47
CA LYS A 593 -4.99 9.87 -29.98
C LYS A 593 -3.88 9.91 -28.92
N ILE A 594 -4.18 10.45 -27.74
CA ILE A 594 -3.28 10.42 -26.57
C ILE A 594 -4.03 9.68 -25.46
N ILE A 595 -3.42 8.61 -24.93
CA ILE A 595 -4.05 7.77 -23.92
C ILE A 595 -3.05 7.54 -22.80
N GLN A 596 -3.41 7.92 -21.58
CA GLN A 596 -2.60 7.68 -20.38
C GLN A 596 -3.13 6.47 -19.61
N VAL A 597 -2.22 5.56 -19.29
CA VAL A 597 -2.50 4.37 -18.48
C VAL A 597 -1.59 4.40 -17.26
N ASP A 598 -2.16 4.70 -16.11
CA ASP A 598 -1.39 4.98 -14.90
C ASP A 598 -1.03 3.71 -14.13
N GLU A 599 0.26 3.51 -13.87
CA GLU A 599 0.78 2.43 -13.03
C GLU A 599 1.35 2.95 -11.71
N ALA A 600 0.49 3.63 -10.94
CA ALA A 600 0.82 4.24 -9.67
C ALA A 600 1.39 3.25 -8.63
N ALA A 601 0.95 1.99 -8.68
CA ALA A 601 1.33 0.96 -7.72
C ALA A 601 2.43 0.00 -8.22
N LEU A 602 3.05 0.26 -9.37
CA LEU A 602 4.05 -0.66 -9.94
C LEU A 602 5.19 -0.91 -8.94
N ARG A 603 5.83 0.14 -8.44
CA ARG A 603 6.94 0.01 -7.49
C ARG A 603 6.52 -0.47 -6.11
N GLU A 604 5.31 -0.16 -5.69
CA GLU A 604 4.81 -0.44 -4.34
C GLU A 604 4.77 -1.93 -3.98
N LYS A 605 4.68 -2.80 -4.96
CA LYS A 605 4.55 -4.25 -4.80
C LYS A 605 5.78 -5.04 -5.25
N LEU A 606 6.90 -4.34 -5.49
CA LEU A 606 8.17 -5.04 -5.64
C LEU A 606 8.41 -6.00 -4.47
N PRO A 607 8.88 -7.20 -4.71
CA PRO A 607 9.34 -8.10 -3.66
C PRO A 607 10.32 -7.40 -2.72
N LEU A 608 10.32 -7.78 -1.46
CA LEU A 608 11.18 -7.15 -0.45
C LEU A 608 12.68 -7.42 -0.68
N ARG A 609 12.98 -8.47 -1.47
CA ARG A 609 14.35 -8.81 -1.89
C ARG A 609 14.58 -8.45 -3.34
N LYS A 610 15.71 -7.81 -3.62
CA LYS A 610 16.09 -7.41 -4.98
C LYS A 610 16.29 -8.60 -5.92
N SER A 611 16.82 -9.71 -5.38
CA SER A 611 16.98 -10.97 -6.14
C SER A 611 15.69 -11.52 -6.72
N ASP A 612 14.56 -11.19 -6.10
CA ASP A 612 13.24 -11.70 -6.48
C ASP A 612 12.46 -10.71 -7.39
N TRP A 613 12.97 -9.49 -7.63
CA TRP A 613 12.23 -8.45 -8.36
C TRP A 613 11.81 -8.85 -9.76
N TYR A 614 12.70 -9.48 -10.54
CA TYR A 614 12.39 -9.88 -11.90
C TYR A 614 11.56 -11.16 -11.90
N SER A 615 12.08 -12.25 -11.37
CA SER A 615 11.44 -13.57 -11.43
C SER A 615 10.06 -13.64 -10.81
N GLU A 616 9.82 -12.88 -9.73
CA GLU A 616 8.56 -12.92 -8.98
C GLU A 616 7.58 -11.80 -9.34
N TYR A 617 8.04 -10.74 -10.02
CA TYR A 617 7.19 -9.59 -10.26
C TYR A 617 7.38 -8.90 -11.62
N LEU A 618 8.55 -8.34 -11.91
CA LEU A 618 8.73 -7.50 -13.11
C LEU A 618 8.58 -8.28 -14.40
N ASP A 619 8.95 -9.56 -14.43
CA ASP A 619 8.84 -10.42 -15.62
C ASP A 619 7.39 -10.67 -16.08
N TRP A 620 6.40 -10.44 -15.22
CA TRP A 620 4.99 -10.45 -15.62
C TRP A 620 4.33 -9.06 -15.57
N ALA A 621 4.74 -8.17 -14.67
CA ALA A 621 4.14 -6.86 -14.51
C ALA A 621 4.42 -5.94 -15.71
N ILE A 622 5.64 -5.92 -16.19
CA ILE A 622 6.02 -5.12 -17.37
C ILE A 622 5.33 -5.63 -18.65
N PRO A 623 5.36 -6.94 -18.99
CA PRO A 623 4.57 -7.45 -20.11
C PRO A 623 3.07 -7.17 -19.99
N ALA A 624 2.48 -7.25 -18.79
CA ALA A 624 1.07 -6.92 -18.60
C ALA A 624 0.74 -5.47 -19.02
N PHE A 625 1.59 -4.51 -18.67
CA PHE A 625 1.44 -3.13 -19.16
C PHE A 625 1.62 -3.02 -20.67
N ARG A 626 2.63 -3.67 -21.23
CA ARG A 626 2.86 -3.69 -22.70
C ARG A 626 1.66 -4.26 -23.46
N LEU A 627 1.03 -5.30 -22.93
CA LEU A 627 -0.16 -5.92 -23.53
C LEU A 627 -1.31 -4.92 -23.67
N VAL A 628 -1.46 -3.97 -22.75
CA VAL A 628 -2.51 -2.95 -22.78
C VAL A 628 -2.43 -2.09 -24.03
N HIS A 629 -1.23 -1.71 -24.49
CA HIS A 629 -1.06 -0.72 -25.54
C HIS A 629 -0.42 -1.25 -26.84
N SER A 630 0.07 -2.48 -26.84
CA SER A 630 0.80 -3.03 -28.01
C SER A 630 -0.02 -3.11 -29.30
N GLY A 631 -1.35 -3.11 -29.21
CA GLY A 631 -2.24 -3.09 -30.37
C GLY A 631 -2.54 -1.71 -30.94
N CYS A 632 -2.06 -0.62 -30.32
CA CYS A 632 -2.28 0.74 -30.80
C CYS A 632 -1.49 1.05 -32.08
N ARG A 633 -2.04 1.96 -32.89
CA ARG A 633 -1.33 2.50 -34.04
C ARG A 633 -0.10 3.30 -33.62
N ALA A 634 0.86 3.43 -34.54
CA ALA A 634 2.09 4.18 -34.25
C ALA A 634 1.85 5.66 -33.91
N GLY A 635 0.83 6.29 -34.52
CA GLY A 635 0.47 7.67 -34.29
C GLY A 635 -0.28 7.93 -32.96
N THR A 636 -0.78 6.88 -32.29
CA THR A 636 -1.39 7.01 -30.97
C THR A 636 -0.30 7.09 -29.91
N GLN A 637 -0.30 8.15 -29.09
CA GLN A 637 0.71 8.36 -28.06
C GLN A 637 0.24 7.79 -26.73
N ILE A 638 1.04 6.92 -26.15
CA ILE A 638 0.76 6.27 -24.87
C ILE A 638 1.56 6.94 -23.75
N HIS A 639 0.84 7.51 -22.81
CA HIS A 639 1.39 8.05 -21.58
C HIS A 639 1.25 7.07 -20.43
N THR A 640 2.11 7.17 -19.44
CA THR A 640 1.93 6.56 -18.12
C THR A 640 2.35 7.54 -17.04
N HIS A 641 1.79 7.38 -15.86
CA HIS A 641 2.16 8.15 -14.69
C HIS A 641 2.52 7.24 -13.52
N MET A 642 3.58 7.60 -12.82
CA MET A 642 4.03 6.93 -11.61
C MET A 642 4.03 7.90 -10.44
N CYS A 643 3.30 7.55 -9.39
CA CYS A 643 3.42 8.24 -8.12
C CYS A 643 4.75 7.90 -7.48
N TYR A 644 5.35 8.86 -6.78
CA TYR A 644 6.66 8.78 -6.14
C TYR A 644 7.86 8.78 -7.12
N SER A 645 8.97 9.34 -6.66
CA SER A 645 10.20 9.54 -7.47
C SER A 645 11.31 8.51 -7.21
N GLU A 646 11.10 7.54 -6.32
CA GLU A 646 12.12 6.57 -5.91
C GLU A 646 12.11 5.30 -6.78
N PHE A 647 12.28 5.40 -8.09
CA PHE A 647 12.35 4.23 -8.99
C PHE A 647 13.68 4.11 -9.77
N THR A 648 14.72 4.76 -9.29
CA THR A 648 16.08 4.72 -9.84
C THR A 648 16.58 3.28 -10.02
N ASP A 649 16.25 2.41 -9.08
CA ASP A 649 16.66 1.01 -9.05
C ASP A 649 15.93 0.09 -10.03
N ILE A 650 14.81 0.55 -10.63
CA ILE A 650 14.04 -0.20 -11.65
C ILE A 650 13.91 0.57 -12.97
N ILE A 651 14.78 1.56 -13.21
CA ILE A 651 14.68 2.44 -14.38
C ILE A 651 14.65 1.68 -15.72
N LYS A 652 15.41 0.58 -15.84
CA LYS A 652 15.41 -0.27 -17.02
C LYS A 652 14.09 -1.00 -17.22
N ALA A 653 13.47 -1.46 -16.13
CA ALA A 653 12.15 -2.09 -16.21
C ALA A 653 11.09 -1.07 -16.65
N ILE A 654 11.19 0.17 -16.20
CA ILE A 654 10.29 1.25 -16.59
C ILE A 654 10.47 1.60 -18.08
N ASP A 655 11.70 1.70 -18.57
CA ASP A 655 11.96 1.90 -20.02
C ASP A 655 11.38 0.74 -20.86
N ASN A 656 11.43 -0.48 -20.32
CA ASN A 656 10.86 -1.66 -20.96
C ASN A 656 9.32 -1.71 -20.96
N MET A 657 8.62 -0.81 -20.26
CA MET A 657 7.17 -0.64 -20.42
C MET A 657 6.78 -0.18 -21.82
N ASP A 658 7.73 0.39 -22.56
CA ASP A 658 7.57 0.86 -23.93
C ASP A 658 6.43 1.89 -24.10
N ALA A 659 6.20 2.73 -23.06
CA ALA A 659 5.37 3.90 -23.17
C ALA A 659 6.05 4.99 -24.01
N ASP A 660 5.27 5.93 -24.56
CA ASP A 660 5.83 7.03 -25.35
C ASP A 660 6.20 8.24 -24.47
N VAL A 661 5.44 8.47 -23.38
CA VAL A 661 5.70 9.54 -22.41
C VAL A 661 5.51 9.01 -20.99
N ILE A 662 6.43 9.31 -20.09
CA ILE A 662 6.33 8.95 -18.66
C ILE A 662 6.38 10.19 -17.79
N SER A 663 5.36 10.41 -16.97
CA SER A 663 5.34 11.44 -15.93
C SER A 663 5.53 10.84 -14.55
N PHE A 664 6.11 11.61 -13.64
CA PHE A 664 6.36 11.18 -12.25
C PHE A 664 6.51 12.38 -11.31
N GLU A 665 6.28 12.14 -10.02
CA GLU A 665 6.50 13.15 -8.98
C GLU A 665 7.98 13.46 -8.83
N ALA A 666 8.37 14.73 -8.93
CA ALA A 666 9.76 15.16 -8.87
C ALA A 666 9.99 16.38 -7.98
N SER A 667 8.96 17.15 -7.64
CA SER A 667 9.11 18.43 -6.96
C SER A 667 9.70 18.35 -5.56
N ARG A 668 9.57 17.22 -4.89
CA ARG A 668 10.12 16.96 -3.54
C ARG A 668 11.44 16.21 -3.55
N SER A 669 11.89 15.73 -4.71
CA SER A 669 13.16 15.03 -4.85
C SER A 669 14.28 16.01 -5.26
N ASP A 670 15.53 15.66 -4.93
CA ASP A 670 16.72 16.41 -5.38
C ASP A 670 17.03 16.16 -6.87
N LEU A 671 16.03 15.73 -7.65
CA LEU A 671 16.14 15.38 -9.06
C LEU A 671 17.19 14.29 -9.38
N GLN A 672 17.57 13.48 -8.37
CA GLN A 672 18.50 12.34 -8.55
C GLN A 672 18.01 11.34 -9.60
N ILE A 673 16.68 11.19 -9.73
CA ILE A 673 16.07 10.38 -10.77
C ILE A 673 16.52 10.79 -12.18
N LEU A 674 16.73 12.08 -12.41
CA LEU A 674 17.15 12.61 -13.73
C LEU A 674 18.58 12.18 -14.08
N ASP A 675 19.47 12.02 -13.09
CA ASP A 675 20.80 11.46 -13.32
C ASP A 675 20.71 10.02 -13.76
N SER A 676 19.85 9.24 -13.10
CA SER A 676 19.61 7.84 -13.47
C SER A 676 18.99 7.68 -14.85
N LEU A 677 18.06 8.56 -15.25
CA LEU A 677 17.50 8.57 -16.60
C LEU A 677 18.62 8.75 -17.65
N ARG A 678 19.50 9.73 -17.43
CA ARG A 678 20.63 10.01 -18.32
C ARG A 678 21.64 8.87 -18.37
N GLU A 679 22.05 8.35 -17.22
CA GLU A 679 23.06 7.29 -17.08
C GLU A 679 22.59 5.96 -17.72
N ASN A 680 21.29 5.70 -17.70
CA ASN A 680 20.69 4.51 -18.28
C ASN A 680 20.21 4.74 -19.73
N HIS A 681 20.53 5.87 -20.37
CA HIS A 681 20.12 6.20 -21.73
C HIS A 681 18.60 6.01 -21.96
N PHE A 682 17.81 6.54 -21.03
CA PHE A 682 16.35 6.44 -21.07
C PHE A 682 15.81 7.10 -22.35
N ARG A 683 15.03 6.36 -23.14
CA ARG A 683 14.64 6.75 -24.50
C ARG A 683 13.39 7.60 -24.54
N THR A 684 12.46 7.32 -23.65
CA THR A 684 11.09 7.84 -23.61
C THR A 684 11.07 9.34 -23.29
N GLU A 685 10.06 10.07 -23.79
CA GLU A 685 9.78 11.42 -23.36
C GLU A 685 9.35 11.43 -21.89
N VAL A 686 9.70 12.48 -21.15
CA VAL A 686 9.49 12.54 -19.71
C VAL A 686 8.81 13.82 -19.24
N GLY A 687 7.92 13.69 -18.26
CA GLY A 687 7.26 14.80 -17.59
C GLY A 687 7.51 14.75 -16.07
N PRO A 688 8.69 15.17 -15.59
CA PRO A 688 8.89 15.31 -14.16
C PRO A 688 8.01 16.43 -13.62
N GLY A 689 7.31 16.20 -12.52
CA GLY A 689 6.43 17.19 -11.92
C GLY A 689 7.17 18.45 -11.49
N VAL A 690 6.62 19.63 -11.79
CA VAL A 690 7.25 20.92 -11.54
C VAL A 690 6.79 21.58 -10.25
N TYR A 691 5.71 21.09 -9.62
CA TYR A 691 5.26 21.54 -8.30
C TYR A 691 4.50 20.47 -7.54
N ASP A 692 4.60 20.57 -6.20
CA ASP A 692 3.95 19.68 -5.25
C ASP A 692 2.45 19.96 -5.13
N ILE A 693 1.63 18.98 -5.48
CA ILE A 693 0.17 19.10 -5.39
C ILE A 693 -0.38 18.89 -3.96
N HIS A 694 0.41 18.41 -3.03
CA HIS A 694 0.00 18.20 -1.64
C HIS A 694 0.16 19.44 -0.77
N SER A 695 0.90 20.45 -1.25
CA SER A 695 1.03 21.75 -0.60
C SER A 695 -0.04 22.73 -1.14
N PRO A 696 -0.77 23.50 -0.30
CA PRO A 696 -1.71 24.52 -0.75
C PRO A 696 -1.02 25.74 -1.39
N ARG A 697 0.29 25.77 -1.39
CA ARG A 697 1.12 26.86 -1.93
C ARG A 697 1.01 26.88 -3.45
N VAL A 698 0.85 28.10 -4.01
CA VAL A 698 0.92 28.37 -5.45
C VAL A 698 2.38 28.63 -5.81
N PRO A 699 3.03 27.83 -6.69
CA PRO A 699 4.40 28.09 -7.11
C PRO A 699 4.45 29.34 -8.02
N SER A 700 5.49 30.13 -7.90
CA SER A 700 5.72 31.27 -8.82
C SER A 700 6.21 30.78 -10.20
N VAL A 701 6.04 31.59 -11.22
CA VAL A 701 6.58 31.35 -12.57
C VAL A 701 8.10 31.12 -12.50
N GLN A 702 8.81 31.91 -11.70
CA GLN A 702 10.26 31.79 -11.55
C GLN A 702 10.67 30.47 -10.94
N GLU A 703 9.99 30.00 -9.90
CA GLU A 703 10.30 28.69 -9.29
C GLU A 703 10.12 27.54 -10.28
N ILE A 704 9.05 27.56 -11.08
CA ILE A 704 8.80 26.56 -12.11
C ILE A 704 9.89 26.61 -13.19
N ARG A 705 10.28 27.81 -13.64
CA ARG A 705 11.37 28.00 -14.61
C ARG A 705 12.70 27.45 -14.10
N GLU A 706 13.03 27.71 -12.83
CA GLU A 706 14.24 27.18 -12.21
C GLU A 706 14.25 25.65 -12.14
N ALA A 707 13.09 25.04 -11.83
CA ALA A 707 12.94 23.60 -11.87
C ALA A 707 13.15 23.05 -13.29
N LEU A 708 12.50 23.63 -14.30
CA LEU A 708 12.66 23.26 -15.70
C LEU A 708 14.10 23.45 -16.20
N ALA A 709 14.77 24.55 -15.83
CA ALA A 709 16.16 24.78 -16.18
C ALA A 709 17.12 23.74 -15.59
N LYS A 710 16.83 23.23 -14.38
CA LYS A 710 17.58 22.10 -13.79
C LYS A 710 17.33 20.81 -14.56
N MET A 711 16.09 20.56 -14.97
CA MET A 711 15.72 19.38 -15.76
C MET A 711 16.39 19.38 -17.13
N LEU A 712 16.46 20.52 -17.81
CA LEU A 712 17.09 20.69 -19.13
C LEU A 712 18.61 20.49 -19.14
N LYS A 713 19.26 20.48 -17.99
CA LYS A 713 20.67 20.08 -17.88
C LYS A 713 20.86 18.56 -18.06
N LYS A 714 19.78 17.80 -17.97
CA LYS A 714 19.79 16.33 -17.92
C LYS A 714 18.87 15.66 -18.94
N ILE A 715 17.87 16.37 -19.44
CA ILE A 715 16.86 15.91 -20.39
C ILE A 715 16.96 16.76 -21.66
N GLU A 716 16.91 16.12 -22.81
CA GLU A 716 16.84 16.79 -24.12
C GLU A 716 15.56 17.64 -24.21
N LYS A 717 15.69 18.87 -24.74
CA LYS A 717 14.58 19.82 -24.79
C LYS A 717 13.35 19.29 -25.57
N GLU A 718 13.59 18.43 -26.55
CA GLU A 718 12.56 17.80 -27.38
C GLU A 718 11.79 16.68 -26.67
N LYS A 719 12.27 16.23 -25.49
CA LYS A 719 11.70 15.13 -24.71
C LYS A 719 11.07 15.57 -23.38
N LEU A 720 11.14 16.86 -23.04
CA LEU A 720 10.63 17.37 -21.77
C LEU A 720 9.19 17.85 -21.88
N TRP A 721 8.30 17.24 -21.07
CA TRP A 721 6.93 17.68 -20.84
C TRP A 721 6.83 18.49 -19.55
N VAL A 722 5.82 19.35 -19.46
CA VAL A 722 5.60 20.22 -18.30
C VAL A 722 4.23 19.91 -17.68
N ASN A 723 4.23 19.37 -16.49
CA ASN A 723 3.05 18.93 -15.74
C ASN A 723 3.23 19.07 -14.22
N PRO A 724 2.12 19.09 -13.45
CA PRO A 724 2.19 18.94 -11.99
C PRO A 724 2.75 17.59 -11.56
N ASP A 725 3.08 17.44 -10.28
CA ASP A 725 3.54 16.17 -9.70
C ASP A 725 2.54 15.03 -9.86
N CYS A 726 1.25 15.30 -9.63
CA CYS A 726 0.20 14.28 -9.67
C CYS A 726 -1.17 14.91 -10.00
N GLY A 727 -2.24 14.11 -9.93
CA GLY A 727 -3.61 14.57 -10.14
C GLY A 727 -4.06 15.61 -9.12
N LEU A 728 -4.92 16.55 -9.55
CA LEU A 728 -5.31 17.74 -8.79
C LEU A 728 -6.60 17.55 -7.96
N LYS A 729 -7.07 16.34 -7.84
CA LYS A 729 -8.34 15.95 -7.19
C LYS A 729 -8.55 16.55 -5.79
N THR A 730 -7.50 16.63 -5.00
CA THR A 730 -7.54 17.06 -3.59
C THR A 730 -7.29 18.55 -3.39
N ARG A 731 -6.98 19.28 -4.47
CA ARG A 731 -6.70 20.72 -4.46
C ARG A 731 -7.98 21.55 -4.44
N ALA A 732 -7.88 22.80 -3.97
CA ALA A 732 -8.94 23.79 -4.19
C ALA A 732 -8.85 24.35 -5.62
N SER A 733 -10.01 24.80 -6.18
CA SER A 733 -10.04 25.29 -7.55
C SER A 733 -9.19 26.54 -7.76
N GLU A 734 -9.23 27.49 -6.83
CA GLU A 734 -8.48 28.75 -6.93
C GLU A 734 -6.96 28.53 -7.01
N GLU A 735 -6.41 27.73 -6.13
CA GLU A 735 -4.98 27.41 -6.14
C GLU A 735 -4.58 26.56 -7.36
N THR A 736 -5.48 25.69 -7.83
CA THR A 736 -5.29 24.92 -9.06
C THR A 736 -5.15 25.83 -10.27
N LEU A 737 -6.08 26.79 -10.44
CA LEU A 737 -6.07 27.74 -11.55
C LEU A 737 -4.80 28.61 -11.54
N ALA A 738 -4.44 29.15 -10.38
CA ALA A 738 -3.24 29.98 -10.23
C ALA A 738 -1.96 29.19 -10.52
N SER A 739 -1.85 27.95 -10.01
CA SER A 739 -0.70 27.09 -10.23
C SER A 739 -0.54 26.70 -11.71
N LEU A 740 -1.62 26.34 -12.39
CA LEU A 740 -1.59 25.98 -13.81
C LEU A 740 -1.32 27.21 -14.70
N ALA A 741 -1.83 28.39 -14.37
CA ALA A 741 -1.49 29.61 -15.08
C ALA A 741 0.01 29.89 -15.03
N ASN A 742 0.61 29.78 -13.85
CA ASN A 742 2.05 29.97 -13.68
C ASN A 742 2.88 28.88 -14.40
N LEU A 743 2.39 27.63 -14.41
CA LEU A 743 3.01 26.54 -15.15
C LEU A 743 3.05 26.80 -16.65
N VAL A 744 1.93 27.21 -17.24
CA VAL A 744 1.86 27.51 -18.67
C VAL A 744 2.71 28.74 -19.01
N GLN A 745 2.68 29.77 -18.18
CA GLN A 745 3.50 30.97 -18.38
C GLN A 745 4.99 30.63 -18.35
N ALA A 746 5.43 29.80 -17.38
CA ALA A 746 6.83 29.36 -17.30
C ALA A 746 7.26 28.58 -18.56
N ALA A 747 6.40 27.67 -19.04
CA ALA A 747 6.69 26.93 -20.28
C ALA A 747 6.80 27.84 -21.49
N LYS A 748 5.91 28.85 -21.62
CA LYS A 748 5.95 29.84 -22.73
C LYS A 748 7.22 30.69 -22.69
N GLU A 749 7.60 31.17 -21.52
CA GLU A 749 8.84 31.95 -21.37
C GLU A 749 10.07 31.12 -21.76
N LEU A 750 10.09 29.85 -21.34
CA LEU A 750 11.17 28.94 -21.69
C LEU A 750 11.23 28.65 -23.19
N ARG A 751 10.07 28.46 -23.87
CA ARG A 751 10.00 28.31 -25.34
C ARG A 751 10.67 29.47 -26.05
N ASN A 752 10.45 30.72 -25.59
CA ASN A 752 11.05 31.90 -26.19
C ASN A 752 12.59 31.95 -26.07
N GLU A 753 13.18 31.24 -25.08
CA GLU A 753 14.62 31.14 -24.88
C GLU A 753 15.25 30.05 -25.77
N TYR A 754 14.50 29.02 -26.15
CA TYR A 754 15.00 27.86 -26.89
C TYR A 754 14.51 27.76 -28.35
N CYS A 755 13.60 28.62 -28.79
CA CYS A 755 13.19 28.84 -30.17
C CYS A 755 13.86 30.11 -30.70
#